data_2c457ba5924c5f546d6bf8d8b4c0e878
#
_entry.id   2c457ba5924c5f546d6bf8d8b4c0e878
#
_cell.length_a   1.000
_cell.length_b   1.000
_cell.length_c   1.000
_cell.angle_alpha   90.00
_cell.angle_beta   90.00
_cell.angle_gamma   90.00
#
_symmetry.space_group_name_H-M   'P 1'
#
loop_
_entity.id
_entity.type
_entity.pdbx_description
1 polymer ?
#
loop_
_entity_poly.entity_id
_entity_poly.type
_entity_poly.pdbx_seq_one_letter_code
_entity_poly.pdbx_strand_id
1 'polypeptide(L)'
;MNIRTNNKKESRKTHFEFLNSLFLKSLMMSALLWAVLHASLQAQDVTYTRPSWRFGIAGAANVNFYRGSTQQLNADFTAPVAFNHGNGLGLFLAPVLEYHAPNSPLGFMLQVGYDGRQSKFNKEITLCNCPADLSTNLSYITVEPSLRLAPFNSDFYLFGGPRVAFNFENSFTYKLGKNPDFPEQLATPDVNGELSNTRKTLLSMQIGAGYDIQLSSQNHQTQAILSPFISFQPYFGQSPRSIETWNISTLRVGAALKFGYGSLVTEPANAMVPVIADPDVRFYVNSPKNAAVERRVSETFPLRNYVFFDLGSTDIPDRYVLLNRNQVKDFKEDQLEVFAPKKLSGRSSRQMTVYYNVLNIIGDRLGKNPASSITLVGSSEKGSEDGKMMAESIKQYLGNVFGIDGSRISVEGRNKPVLPSEQPNSGSDLTLLREGDRRVSIESNSPALLMEFQSGPNAQLRPVEIAVSQEAPMDSYVSFNAEGAQKAFSSWSLEIRDDKNKLQTFGPYTRDQVNIPGKTIMGTRPQGDYKVTMVGQTKSGMTVRKDANVDMVLWTPGKNEEGMRFSVIYEFDESEAISIYEKYLAEIVIPKIPMGGTVMIHGHTDITGDEVYNQKLSLARANDVRGILAAGLAKAGRSDVKFEVQGSGEDQVLSPFENNYPEERFYNRTVIIDIIPRK
;
A
#
# COMPACT_ATOMS: atom_id res chain seq x y z
N MET A 1 26.85 70.26 8.38
CA MET A 1 25.68 70.06 9.23
C MET A 1 24.46 70.19 8.32
N ASN A 2 23.80 69.12 7.90
CA ASN A 2 22.58 68.96 7.09
C ASN A 2 22.72 67.89 5.99
N ILE A 3 22.94 66.65 6.37
CA ILE A 3 22.71 65.48 5.46
C ILE A 3 22.04 64.29 6.22
N ARG A 4 21.67 64.44 7.50
CA ARG A 4 21.12 63.30 8.29
C ARG A 4 19.60 63.27 8.47
N THR A 5 18.84 64.18 7.86
CA THR A 5 17.39 64.31 8.08
C THR A 5 16.52 63.83 6.90
N ASN A 6 17.05 63.57 5.69
CA ASN A 6 16.24 63.16 4.56
C ASN A 6 15.97 61.64 4.46
N ASN A 7 16.89 60.80 4.90
CA ASN A 7 16.69 59.33 4.79
C ASN A 7 15.66 58.73 5.77
N LYS A 8 15.27 59.46 6.84
CA LYS A 8 14.23 58.98 7.79
C LYS A 8 12.82 59.32 7.31
N LYS A 9 12.63 60.25 6.41
CA LYS A 9 11.31 60.62 5.86
C LYS A 9 10.90 59.73 4.68
N GLU A 10 11.80 59.26 3.86
CA GLU A 10 11.50 58.32 2.76
C GLU A 10 11.21 56.92 3.27
N SER A 11 11.94 56.40 4.25
CA SER A 11 11.69 55.10 4.87
C SER A 11 10.31 55.02 5.56
N ARG A 12 9.82 56.12 6.10
CA ARG A 12 8.47 56.17 6.71
C ARG A 12 7.36 56.28 5.70
N LYS A 13 7.60 56.86 4.52
CA LYS A 13 6.59 56.96 3.47
C LYS A 13 6.36 55.63 2.77
N THR A 14 7.41 54.89 2.48
CA THR A 14 7.31 53.53 1.88
C THR A 14 6.68 52.51 2.84
N HIS A 15 6.93 52.58 4.15
CA HIS A 15 6.26 51.72 5.13
C HIS A 15 4.77 52.06 5.31
N PHE A 16 4.39 53.31 5.17
CA PHE A 16 2.99 53.75 5.30
C PHE A 16 2.18 53.42 4.05
N GLU A 17 2.78 53.47 2.86
CA GLU A 17 2.14 53.05 1.60
C GLU A 17 1.97 51.52 1.53
N PHE A 18 2.93 50.79 2.09
CA PHE A 18 2.85 49.30 2.14
C PHE A 18 1.75 48.84 3.13
N LEU A 19 1.64 49.50 4.30
CA LEU A 19 0.59 49.21 5.30
C LEU A 19 -0.81 49.57 4.79
N ASN A 20 -0.97 50.72 4.08
CA ASN A 20 -2.23 51.09 3.47
C ASN A 20 -2.65 50.16 2.32
N SER A 21 -1.69 49.63 1.55
CA SER A 21 -1.98 48.61 0.51
C SER A 21 -2.43 47.28 1.11
N LEU A 22 -1.85 46.85 2.24
CA LEU A 22 -2.27 45.66 2.97
C LEU A 22 -3.66 45.83 3.62
N PHE A 23 -3.92 47.02 4.18
CA PHE A 23 -5.22 47.32 4.80
C PHE A 23 -6.36 47.42 3.76
N LEU A 24 -6.10 48.00 2.58
CA LEU A 24 -7.07 48.06 1.50
C LEU A 24 -7.37 46.67 0.91
N LYS A 25 -6.36 45.80 0.80
CA LYS A 25 -6.51 44.39 0.36
C LYS A 25 -7.26 43.56 1.39
N SER A 26 -7.05 43.80 2.68
CA SER A 26 -7.79 43.15 3.75
C SER A 26 -9.25 43.61 3.78
N LEU A 27 -9.50 44.91 3.54
CA LEU A 27 -10.86 45.46 3.48
C LEU A 27 -11.64 44.95 2.25
N MET A 28 -11.00 44.83 1.09
CA MET A 28 -11.63 44.22 -0.10
C MET A 28 -11.95 42.74 0.11
N MET A 29 -11.09 42.01 0.80
CA MET A 29 -11.33 40.59 1.09
C MET A 29 -12.45 40.40 2.12
N SER A 30 -12.56 41.29 3.12
CA SER A 30 -13.68 41.27 4.07
C SER A 30 -15.00 41.72 3.44
N ALA A 31 -14.98 42.67 2.49
CA ALA A 31 -16.17 43.11 1.74
C ALA A 31 -16.65 42.02 0.77
N LEU A 32 -15.76 41.26 0.14
CA LEU A 32 -16.13 40.09 -0.66
C LEU A 32 -16.74 38.96 0.20
N LEU A 33 -16.18 38.72 1.40
CA LEU A 33 -16.77 37.79 2.36
C LEU A 33 -18.15 38.21 2.83
N TRP A 34 -18.37 39.52 3.00
CA TRP A 34 -19.65 40.06 3.45
C TRP A 34 -20.74 40.05 2.37
N ALA A 35 -20.38 40.24 1.11
CA ALA A 35 -21.28 40.14 -0.04
C ALA A 35 -21.76 38.70 -0.29
N VAL A 36 -20.94 37.68 0.01
CA VAL A 36 -21.31 36.27 -0.11
C VAL A 36 -22.29 35.84 1.01
N LEU A 37 -22.23 36.49 2.19
CA LEU A 37 -23.09 36.17 3.35
C LEU A 37 -24.52 36.75 3.29
N HIS A 38 -24.86 37.66 2.38
CA HIS A 38 -26.15 38.38 2.35
C HIS A 38 -27.03 38.05 1.17
N ALA A 39 -26.71 37.06 0.34
CA ALA A 39 -27.58 36.59 -0.75
C ALA A 39 -28.46 35.40 -0.31
N SER A 40 -29.28 35.61 0.72
CA SER A 40 -30.28 34.62 1.09
C SER A 40 -31.61 35.34 1.35
N LEU A 41 -32.54 35.18 0.43
CA LEU A 41 -33.99 35.13 0.70
C LEU A 41 -34.78 34.92 -0.60
N GLN A 42 -35.13 33.65 -0.90
CA GLN A 42 -36.51 33.25 -1.19
C GLN A 42 -36.56 31.74 -1.40
N ALA A 43 -37.35 31.09 -0.54
CA ALA A 43 -37.50 29.66 -0.48
C ALA A 43 -38.57 29.18 -1.47
N GLN A 44 -38.17 28.27 -2.36
CA GLN A 44 -38.94 27.11 -2.76
C GLN A 44 -38.07 25.91 -2.44
N ASP A 45 -38.65 24.81 -1.92
CA ASP A 45 -37.96 23.57 -1.58
C ASP A 45 -37.46 22.84 -2.84
N VAL A 46 -36.48 23.45 -3.50
CA VAL A 46 -35.84 22.93 -4.70
C VAL A 46 -34.47 22.39 -4.26
N THR A 47 -34.27 21.10 -4.44
CA THR A 47 -33.00 20.45 -4.08
C THR A 47 -32.19 20.22 -5.35
N TYR A 48 -30.91 20.57 -5.30
CA TYR A 48 -29.94 20.35 -6.39
C TYR A 48 -28.96 19.24 -6.02
N THR A 49 -28.51 18.50 -7.03
CA THR A 49 -27.43 17.51 -6.85
C THR A 49 -26.12 18.20 -6.46
N ARG A 50 -25.19 17.46 -5.85
CA ARG A 50 -23.82 17.95 -5.71
C ARG A 50 -23.18 18.11 -7.09
N PRO A 51 -22.44 19.23 -7.35
CA PRO A 51 -21.80 19.47 -8.65
C PRO A 51 -20.76 18.40 -8.97
N SER A 52 -20.81 17.84 -10.18
CA SER A 52 -19.76 16.94 -10.69
C SER A 52 -18.52 17.71 -11.16
N TRP A 53 -18.74 18.88 -11.80
CA TRP A 53 -17.67 19.78 -12.21
C TRP A 53 -17.52 20.93 -11.24
N ARG A 54 -16.27 21.19 -10.84
CA ARG A 54 -15.93 22.26 -9.91
C ARG A 54 -14.75 23.06 -10.45
N PHE A 55 -14.86 24.37 -10.38
CA PHE A 55 -13.85 25.33 -10.81
C PHE A 55 -13.47 26.20 -9.62
N GLY A 56 -12.20 26.53 -9.47
CA GLY A 56 -11.81 27.34 -8.34
C GLY A 56 -10.37 27.82 -8.40
N ILE A 57 -9.91 28.32 -7.28
CA ILE A 57 -8.53 28.78 -7.09
C ILE A 57 -7.98 28.12 -5.83
N ALA A 58 -6.78 27.58 -5.93
CA ALA A 58 -5.99 27.07 -4.81
C ALA A 58 -4.88 28.05 -4.46
N GLY A 59 -4.72 28.32 -3.17
CA GLY A 59 -3.59 29.07 -2.61
C GLY A 59 -2.92 28.26 -1.51
N ALA A 60 -1.58 28.24 -1.49
CA ALA A 60 -0.84 27.45 -0.52
C ALA A 60 0.55 28.03 -0.23
N ALA A 61 1.10 27.65 0.94
CA ALA A 61 2.49 27.84 1.28
C ALA A 61 3.28 26.55 0.98
N ASN A 62 4.41 26.69 0.32
CA ASN A 62 5.37 25.64 0.09
C ASN A 62 6.49 25.72 1.13
N VAL A 63 6.74 24.66 1.85
CA VAL A 63 7.94 24.47 2.66
C VAL A 63 8.89 23.61 1.84
N ASN A 64 9.97 24.24 1.38
CA ASN A 64 10.95 23.63 0.48
C ASN A 64 12.15 23.13 1.26
N PHE A 65 12.58 21.91 1.01
CA PHE A 65 13.77 21.28 1.58
C PHE A 65 14.75 20.95 0.46
N TYR A 66 15.92 21.57 0.53
CA TYR A 66 17.00 21.38 -0.41
C TYR A 66 18.05 20.44 0.17
N ARG A 67 18.46 19.46 -0.61
CA ARG A 67 19.46 18.47 -0.24
C ARG A 67 20.38 18.17 -1.41
N GLY A 68 21.57 17.63 -1.12
CA GLY A 68 22.64 17.43 -2.11
C GLY A 68 23.56 18.63 -2.17
N SER A 69 24.51 18.66 -3.09
CA SER A 69 25.57 19.69 -3.14
C SER A 69 25.41 20.62 -4.32
N THR A 70 25.65 21.93 -4.10
CA THR A 70 25.81 22.94 -5.14
C THR A 70 26.98 23.86 -4.78
N GLN A 71 27.85 24.16 -5.72
CA GLN A 71 29.03 25.00 -5.56
C GLN A 71 29.29 25.90 -6.76
N GLN A 72 29.20 25.38 -7.98
CA GLN A 72 29.31 26.20 -9.21
C GLN A 72 27.97 26.87 -9.46
N LEU A 73 27.85 28.18 -9.15
CA LEU A 73 26.57 28.86 -9.22
C LEU A 73 26.23 29.30 -10.66
N ASN A 74 27.23 29.80 -11.39
CA ASN A 74 27.08 30.10 -12.82
C ASN A 74 28.38 29.81 -13.61
N ALA A 75 28.47 30.26 -14.84
CA ALA A 75 29.66 30.04 -15.69
C ALA A 75 30.90 30.77 -15.15
N ASP A 76 30.69 31.93 -14.51
CA ASP A 76 31.76 32.84 -14.08
C ASP A 76 32.06 32.77 -12.58
N PHE A 77 31.21 32.11 -11.81
CA PHE A 77 31.34 32.09 -10.33
C PHE A 77 31.14 30.71 -9.75
N THR A 78 32.19 30.19 -9.10
CA THR A 78 32.18 29.01 -8.28
C THR A 78 32.41 29.44 -6.83
N ALA A 79 31.51 29.09 -5.92
CA ALA A 79 31.64 29.40 -4.49
C ALA A 79 32.88 28.70 -3.92
N PRO A 80 33.60 29.30 -2.95
CA PRO A 80 34.77 28.69 -2.31
C PRO A 80 34.45 27.41 -1.55
N VAL A 81 33.19 27.18 -1.17
CA VAL A 81 32.69 26.05 -0.40
C VAL A 81 31.35 25.57 -0.98
N ALA A 82 31.12 24.26 -0.92
CA ALA A 82 29.86 23.67 -1.38
C ALA A 82 28.75 23.85 -0.32
N PHE A 83 27.54 24.18 -0.81
CA PHE A 83 26.33 24.25 0.02
C PHE A 83 25.55 22.96 -0.10
N ASN A 84 25.17 22.35 1.03
CA ASN A 84 24.60 21.00 1.06
C ASN A 84 23.11 20.98 1.41
N HIS A 85 22.69 21.78 2.39
CA HIS A 85 21.34 21.77 2.92
C HIS A 85 20.76 23.17 2.93
N GLY A 86 19.50 23.30 2.52
CA GLY A 86 18.78 24.54 2.57
C GLY A 86 17.28 24.30 2.76
N ASN A 87 16.59 25.33 3.21
CA ASN A 87 15.14 25.35 3.34
C ASN A 87 14.60 26.73 3.00
N GLY A 88 13.33 26.79 2.68
CA GLY A 88 12.69 28.06 2.38
C GLY A 88 11.18 27.93 2.25
N LEU A 89 10.55 29.10 2.27
CA LEU A 89 9.14 29.25 2.07
C LEU A 89 8.84 29.80 0.68
N GLY A 90 7.86 29.24 0.00
CA GLY A 90 7.38 29.71 -1.30
C GLY A 90 5.87 29.84 -1.31
N LEU A 91 5.36 30.54 -2.32
CA LEU A 91 3.93 30.66 -2.58
C LEU A 91 3.51 29.71 -3.71
N PHE A 92 2.36 29.09 -3.56
CA PHE A 92 1.65 28.40 -4.65
C PHE A 92 0.32 29.07 -4.91
N LEU A 93 0.00 29.33 -6.17
CA LEU A 93 -1.29 29.88 -6.59
C LEU A 93 -1.68 29.26 -7.93
N ALA A 94 -2.84 28.60 -7.98
CA ALA A 94 -3.29 27.91 -9.18
C ALA A 94 -4.81 27.91 -9.33
N PRO A 95 -5.38 28.19 -10.51
CA PRO A 95 -6.70 27.74 -10.89
C PRO A 95 -6.80 26.22 -10.76
N VAL A 96 -7.96 25.76 -10.36
CA VAL A 96 -8.32 24.35 -10.14
C VAL A 96 -9.52 23.98 -10.97
N LEU A 97 -9.43 22.91 -11.71
CA LEU A 97 -10.52 22.21 -12.35
C LEU A 97 -10.65 20.84 -11.71
N GLU A 98 -11.81 20.50 -11.21
CA GLU A 98 -12.08 19.20 -10.60
C GLU A 98 -13.32 18.57 -11.20
N TYR A 99 -13.23 17.28 -11.49
CA TYR A 99 -14.36 16.43 -11.85
C TYR A 99 -14.49 15.31 -10.84
N HIS A 100 -15.66 15.20 -10.24
CA HIS A 100 -16.01 14.14 -9.29
C HIS A 100 -17.49 13.81 -9.45
N ALA A 101 -17.78 12.67 -10.06
CA ALA A 101 -19.16 12.25 -10.24
C ALA A 101 -19.81 11.95 -8.87
N PRO A 102 -21.09 12.36 -8.66
CA PRO A 102 -21.85 11.96 -7.48
C PRO A 102 -21.83 10.44 -7.33
N ASN A 103 -21.60 9.95 -6.12
CA ASN A 103 -21.53 8.51 -5.80
C ASN A 103 -20.34 7.73 -6.41
N SER A 104 -19.33 8.41 -6.92
CA SER A 104 -18.07 7.77 -7.34
C SER A 104 -16.96 8.11 -6.35
N PRO A 105 -16.16 7.15 -5.87
CA PRO A 105 -14.98 7.46 -5.06
C PRO A 105 -13.86 8.09 -5.88
N LEU A 106 -13.87 7.92 -7.20
CA LEU A 106 -12.85 8.41 -8.11
C LEU A 106 -13.24 9.73 -8.76
N GLY A 107 -12.26 10.60 -8.88
CA GLY A 107 -12.35 11.88 -9.57
C GLY A 107 -11.03 12.27 -10.22
N PHE A 108 -11.04 13.40 -10.88
CA PHE A 108 -9.88 13.99 -11.53
C PHE A 108 -9.74 15.44 -11.06
N MET A 109 -8.51 15.89 -10.86
CA MET A 109 -8.17 17.27 -10.51
C MET A 109 -7.02 17.75 -11.39
N LEU A 110 -7.15 18.96 -11.93
CA LEU A 110 -6.10 19.62 -12.67
C LEU A 110 -5.80 20.96 -12.01
N GLN A 111 -4.54 21.21 -11.69
CA GLN A 111 -4.02 22.49 -11.21
C GLN A 111 -2.98 22.99 -12.19
N VAL A 112 -3.07 24.28 -12.56
CA VAL A 112 -2.07 24.94 -13.42
C VAL A 112 -1.74 26.26 -12.77
N GLY A 113 -0.47 26.48 -12.38
CA GLY A 113 -0.20 27.72 -11.66
C GLY A 113 1.25 27.98 -11.32
N TYR A 114 1.43 29.04 -10.55
CA TYR A 114 2.72 29.48 -10.03
C TYR A 114 3.13 28.66 -8.80
N ASP A 115 4.39 28.24 -8.80
CA ASP A 115 4.99 27.41 -7.76
C ASP A 115 6.36 27.96 -7.36
N GLY A 116 6.40 28.72 -6.26
CA GLY A 116 7.60 29.33 -5.72
C GLY A 116 8.44 28.33 -4.91
N ARG A 117 9.72 28.29 -5.21
CA ARG A 117 10.71 27.38 -4.61
C ARG A 117 11.90 28.14 -4.05
N GLN A 118 11.66 29.24 -3.33
CA GLN A 118 12.74 29.99 -2.71
C GLN A 118 13.43 29.16 -1.64
N SER A 119 14.74 29.39 -1.45
CA SER A 119 15.51 28.77 -0.36
C SER A 119 16.61 29.66 0.18
N LYS A 120 17.00 29.34 1.41
CA LYS A 120 18.23 29.79 2.03
C LYS A 120 19.00 28.56 2.49
N PHE A 121 20.24 28.43 2.05
CA PHE A 121 21.12 27.35 2.46
C PHE A 121 21.70 27.62 3.85
N ASN A 122 22.11 26.57 4.55
CA ASN A 122 22.84 26.69 5.79
C ASN A 122 24.15 27.42 5.54
N LYS A 123 24.56 28.21 6.54
CA LYS A 123 25.85 28.90 6.48
C LYS A 123 27.00 27.90 6.47
N GLU A 124 27.90 28.10 5.53
CA GLU A 124 29.13 27.32 5.44
C GLU A 124 30.34 28.20 5.76
N ILE A 125 31.37 27.64 6.35
CA ILE A 125 32.58 28.37 6.67
C ILE A 125 33.64 28.08 5.61
N THR A 126 34.14 29.13 4.98
CA THR A 126 35.17 29.03 3.95
C THR A 126 36.57 28.89 4.56
N LEU A 127 37.59 28.61 3.72
CA LEU A 127 38.98 28.46 4.14
C LEU A 127 39.54 29.72 4.83
N CYS A 128 39.00 30.92 4.54
CA CYS A 128 39.37 32.15 5.23
C CYS A 128 38.68 32.36 6.57
N ASN A 129 38.04 31.35 7.15
CA ASN A 129 37.18 31.46 8.33
C ASN A 129 36.03 32.44 8.15
N CYS A 130 35.61 32.71 6.90
CA CYS A 130 34.57 33.65 6.55
C CYS A 130 33.26 32.91 6.38
N PRO A 131 32.14 33.29 7.03
CA PRO A 131 30.85 32.67 6.84
C PRO A 131 30.29 33.00 5.44
N ALA A 132 29.89 32.00 4.71
CA ALA A 132 29.23 32.12 3.39
C ALA A 132 27.74 31.81 3.51
N ASP A 133 26.91 32.66 2.91
CA ASP A 133 25.46 32.48 2.80
C ASP A 133 25.07 32.35 1.33
N LEU A 134 24.19 31.40 1.02
CA LEU A 134 23.58 31.27 -0.30
C LEU A 134 22.07 31.27 -0.18
N SER A 135 21.41 32.08 -0.99
CA SER A 135 19.96 32.04 -1.18
C SER A 135 19.63 31.89 -2.67
N THR A 136 18.58 31.15 -2.99
CA THR A 136 18.13 30.95 -4.37
C THR A 136 16.66 31.30 -4.48
N ASN A 137 16.29 31.88 -5.62
CA ASN A 137 14.93 32.18 -5.97
C ASN A 137 14.58 31.38 -7.23
N LEU A 138 14.01 30.21 -7.01
CA LEU A 138 13.50 29.35 -8.09
C LEU A 138 11.99 29.45 -8.12
N SER A 139 11.43 29.61 -9.32
CA SER A 139 10.00 29.65 -9.53
C SER A 139 9.62 28.87 -10.79
N TYR A 140 8.45 28.26 -10.76
CA TYR A 140 7.96 27.44 -11.86
C TYR A 140 6.51 27.77 -12.19
N ILE A 141 6.15 27.59 -13.45
CA ILE A 141 4.76 27.38 -13.86
C ILE A 141 4.53 25.87 -13.92
N THR A 142 3.54 25.37 -13.21
CA THR A 142 3.29 23.92 -13.08
C THR A 142 1.97 23.52 -13.71
N VAL A 143 1.95 22.28 -14.24
CA VAL A 143 0.75 21.57 -14.68
C VAL A 143 0.68 20.28 -13.86
N GLU A 144 -0.35 20.14 -13.05
CA GLU A 144 -0.47 19.09 -12.04
C GLU A 144 -1.80 18.32 -12.19
N PRO A 145 -1.92 17.42 -13.20
CA PRO A 145 -3.06 16.51 -13.27
C PRO A 145 -2.95 15.48 -12.14
N SER A 146 -4.06 15.21 -11.47
CA SER A 146 -4.11 14.28 -10.34
C SER A 146 -5.37 13.44 -10.38
N LEU A 147 -5.27 12.17 -10.05
CA LEU A 147 -6.39 11.35 -9.67
C LEU A 147 -6.83 11.75 -8.25
N ARG A 148 -8.13 11.83 -8.04
CA ARG A 148 -8.74 12.10 -6.74
C ARG A 148 -9.50 10.86 -6.29
N LEU A 149 -9.20 10.39 -5.09
CA LEU A 149 -9.88 9.26 -4.45
C LEU A 149 -10.55 9.76 -3.18
N ALA A 150 -11.88 9.69 -3.10
CA ALA A 150 -12.66 9.96 -1.91
C ALA A 150 -13.12 8.63 -1.29
N PRO A 151 -12.39 8.05 -0.32
CA PRO A 151 -12.76 6.78 0.27
C PRO A 151 -14.16 6.85 0.87
N PHE A 152 -14.96 5.82 0.64
CA PHE A 152 -16.34 5.73 1.16
C PHE A 152 -17.26 6.89 0.74
N ASN A 153 -17.00 7.54 -0.41
CA ASN A 153 -17.69 8.75 -0.86
C ASN A 153 -17.75 9.84 0.22
N SER A 154 -16.69 9.94 1.02
CA SER A 154 -16.56 10.94 2.08
C SER A 154 -16.14 12.30 1.51
N ASP A 155 -16.29 13.36 2.31
CA ASP A 155 -15.74 14.67 1.99
C ASP A 155 -14.20 14.71 2.13
N PHE A 156 -13.59 13.73 2.79
CA PHE A 156 -12.15 13.50 2.79
C PHE A 156 -11.72 12.89 1.46
N TYR A 157 -10.60 13.36 0.91
CA TYR A 157 -10.05 12.80 -0.31
C TYR A 157 -8.51 12.74 -0.28
N LEU A 158 -8.00 11.74 -0.97
CA LEU A 158 -6.59 11.63 -1.35
C LEU A 158 -6.45 12.05 -2.80
N PHE A 159 -5.30 12.59 -3.17
CA PHE A 159 -5.00 12.88 -4.55
C PHE A 159 -3.54 12.65 -4.86
N GLY A 160 -3.24 12.31 -6.11
CA GLY A 160 -1.88 12.13 -6.56
C GLY A 160 -1.79 12.07 -8.07
N GLY A 161 -0.64 12.45 -8.59
CA GLY A 161 -0.42 12.46 -10.03
C GLY A 161 0.92 13.03 -10.44
N PRO A 162 1.22 12.99 -11.75
CA PRO A 162 2.41 13.59 -12.30
C PRO A 162 2.37 15.13 -12.18
N ARG A 163 3.53 15.71 -12.16
CA ARG A 163 3.73 17.16 -12.13
C ARG A 163 4.78 17.55 -13.15
N VAL A 164 4.40 18.41 -14.06
CA VAL A 164 5.31 19.05 -15.02
C VAL A 164 5.54 20.49 -14.59
N ALA A 165 6.79 20.90 -14.42
CA ALA A 165 7.16 22.24 -13.97
C ALA A 165 8.09 22.88 -14.96
N PHE A 166 7.72 24.07 -15.44
CA PHE A 166 8.51 24.87 -16.36
C PHE A 166 9.21 25.98 -15.57
N ASN A 167 10.52 26.04 -15.64
CA ASN A 167 11.30 27.05 -14.92
C ASN A 167 10.97 28.45 -15.43
N PHE A 168 10.62 29.33 -14.50
CA PHE A 168 10.26 30.73 -14.77
C PHE A 168 11.32 31.69 -14.23
N GLU A 169 11.94 31.35 -13.08
CA GLU A 169 12.98 32.15 -12.42
C GLU A 169 14.02 31.24 -11.80
N ASN A 170 15.30 31.62 -11.83
CA ASN A 170 16.45 30.83 -11.42
C ASN A 170 17.61 31.66 -10.87
N SER A 171 17.30 32.72 -10.11
CA SER A 171 18.31 33.62 -9.54
C SER A 171 18.93 33.13 -8.25
N PHE A 172 20.15 33.61 -7.97
CA PHE A 172 20.83 33.35 -6.69
C PHE A 172 21.45 34.63 -6.15
N THR A 173 21.67 34.64 -4.82
CA THR A 173 22.47 35.64 -4.12
C THR A 173 23.44 34.91 -3.19
N TYR A 174 24.72 35.11 -3.42
CA TYR A 174 25.82 34.64 -2.59
C TYR A 174 26.41 35.79 -1.79
N LYS A 175 26.63 35.60 -0.50
CA LYS A 175 27.22 36.57 0.42
C LYS A 175 28.38 35.95 1.16
N LEU A 176 29.51 36.65 1.20
CA LEU A 176 30.68 36.28 1.99
C LEU A 176 30.78 37.22 3.15
N GLY A 177 30.64 36.73 4.35
CA GLY A 177 30.85 37.51 5.59
C GLY A 177 32.33 37.77 5.84
N LYS A 178 32.59 38.63 6.80
CA LYS A 178 33.96 38.91 7.26
C LYS A 178 34.47 37.79 8.17
N ASN A 179 35.77 37.55 8.11
CA ASN A 179 36.42 36.70 9.11
C ASN A 179 36.21 37.28 10.52
N PRO A 180 35.66 36.51 11.47
CA PRO A 180 35.46 36.98 12.85
C PRO A 180 36.74 37.41 13.54
N ASP A 181 37.89 36.85 13.18
CA ASP A 181 39.19 37.18 13.75
C ASP A 181 39.78 38.48 13.17
N PHE A 182 39.24 39.00 12.05
CA PHE A 182 39.67 40.23 11.38
C PHE A 182 38.47 41.13 11.04
N PRO A 183 37.77 41.69 12.04
CA PRO A 183 36.52 42.45 11.85
C PRO A 183 36.69 43.73 11.01
N GLU A 184 37.89 44.30 10.99
CA GLU A 184 38.23 45.50 10.21
C GLU A 184 38.36 45.26 8.68
N GLN A 185 38.31 44.02 8.27
CA GLN A 185 38.35 43.64 6.82
C GLN A 185 37.24 44.35 6.03
N LEU A 186 37.51 44.77 4.82
CA LEU A 186 36.50 45.31 3.94
C LEU A 186 35.46 44.22 3.59
N ALA A 187 34.19 44.63 3.57
CA ALA A 187 33.12 43.73 3.18
C ALA A 187 33.24 43.35 1.70
N THR A 188 33.15 42.08 1.37
CA THR A 188 33.07 41.58 0.00
C THR A 188 31.67 41.93 -0.55
N PRO A 189 31.55 42.47 -1.78
CA PRO A 189 30.26 42.70 -2.42
C PRO A 189 29.48 41.40 -2.59
N ASP A 190 28.16 41.47 -2.45
CA ASP A 190 27.26 40.34 -2.73
C ASP A 190 27.35 39.97 -4.22
N VAL A 191 27.40 38.67 -4.53
CA VAL A 191 27.36 38.14 -5.90
C VAL A 191 25.93 37.73 -6.20
N ASN A 192 25.33 38.36 -7.20
CA ASN A 192 23.98 38.06 -7.68
C ASN A 192 24.05 37.59 -9.12
N GLY A 193 23.20 36.66 -9.52
CA GLY A 193 23.15 36.17 -10.89
C GLY A 193 22.09 35.09 -11.10
N GLU A 194 22.08 34.58 -12.32
CA GLU A 194 21.26 33.41 -12.64
C GLU A 194 22.10 32.13 -12.52
N LEU A 195 21.46 31.06 -12.04
CA LEU A 195 22.07 29.75 -11.94
C LEU A 195 22.29 29.16 -13.33
N SER A 196 23.50 28.70 -13.60
CA SER A 196 23.80 28.01 -14.87
C SER A 196 23.26 26.58 -14.89
N ASN A 197 23.13 26.00 -16.09
CA ASN A 197 22.71 24.61 -16.31
C ASN A 197 21.37 24.24 -15.64
N THR A 198 20.46 25.20 -15.49
CA THR A 198 19.12 24.97 -14.97
C THR A 198 18.31 24.17 -15.97
N ARG A 199 17.56 23.20 -15.44
CA ARG A 199 16.61 22.42 -16.24
C ARG A 199 15.37 23.27 -16.52
N LYS A 200 15.06 23.47 -17.80
CA LYS A 200 13.87 24.23 -18.22
C LYS A 200 12.58 23.55 -17.82
N THR A 201 12.58 22.22 -17.76
CA THR A 201 11.41 21.41 -17.41
C THR A 201 11.79 20.35 -16.40
N LEU A 202 10.98 20.21 -15.35
CA LEU A 202 11.06 19.13 -14.37
C LEU A 202 9.82 18.26 -14.48
N LEU A 203 10.02 16.94 -14.48
CA LEU A 203 8.96 15.95 -14.40
C LEU A 203 9.05 15.22 -13.05
N SER A 204 8.05 15.37 -12.26
CA SER A 204 7.98 14.83 -10.89
C SER A 204 6.57 14.33 -10.57
N MET A 205 6.28 14.08 -9.32
CA MET A 205 4.97 13.64 -8.86
C MET A 205 4.57 14.37 -7.59
N GLN A 206 3.28 14.32 -7.28
CA GLN A 206 2.73 14.76 -5.99
C GLN A 206 1.75 13.75 -5.45
N ILE A 207 1.65 13.73 -4.13
CA ILE A 207 0.61 13.02 -3.38
C ILE A 207 0.10 13.93 -2.28
N GLY A 208 -1.20 13.91 -2.01
CA GLY A 208 -1.78 14.77 -1.00
C GLY A 208 -3.12 14.27 -0.49
N ALA A 209 -3.62 14.97 0.52
CA ALA A 209 -4.93 14.76 1.11
C ALA A 209 -5.64 16.10 1.29
N GLY A 210 -6.96 16.08 1.24
CA GLY A 210 -7.78 17.25 1.47
C GLY A 210 -9.16 16.89 2.04
N TYR A 211 -9.91 17.92 2.38
CA TYR A 211 -11.24 17.77 2.93
C TYR A 211 -12.17 18.83 2.34
N ASP A 212 -13.32 18.41 1.78
CA ASP A 212 -14.32 19.32 1.16
C ASP A 212 -15.32 19.81 2.21
N ILE A 213 -15.25 21.09 2.57
CA ILE A 213 -16.20 21.75 3.46
C ILE A 213 -17.23 22.46 2.60
N GLN A 214 -18.46 22.01 2.65
CA GLN A 214 -19.56 22.64 1.92
C GLN A 214 -19.90 23.98 2.57
N LEU A 215 -19.79 25.07 1.80
CA LEU A 215 -20.14 26.42 2.27
C LEU A 215 -21.57 26.80 1.89
N SER A 216 -22.18 26.13 0.92
CA SER A 216 -23.53 26.36 0.43
C SER A 216 -24.44 25.18 0.69
N SER A 217 -25.72 25.43 0.98
CA SER A 217 -26.74 24.39 1.05
C SER A 217 -27.07 23.85 -0.36
N GLN A 218 -27.54 22.60 -0.43
CA GLN A 218 -28.06 21.99 -1.67
C GLN A 218 -29.34 22.67 -2.24
N ASN A 219 -29.88 23.62 -1.52
CA ASN A 219 -31.00 24.44 -2.01
C ASN A 219 -30.55 25.51 -3.03
N HIS A 220 -29.24 25.66 -3.25
CA HIS A 220 -28.70 26.59 -4.25
C HIS A 220 -28.10 25.82 -5.41
N GLN A 221 -28.42 26.27 -6.64
CA GLN A 221 -27.87 25.68 -7.85
C GLN A 221 -26.35 25.85 -7.93
N THR A 222 -25.84 27.04 -7.56
CA THR A 222 -24.41 27.30 -7.44
C THR A 222 -23.95 26.94 -6.03
N GLN A 223 -23.04 26.01 -5.92
CA GLN A 223 -22.51 25.54 -4.63
C GLN A 223 -21.04 25.91 -4.50
N ALA A 224 -20.69 26.45 -3.34
CA ALA A 224 -19.32 26.82 -2.98
C ALA A 224 -18.74 25.81 -1.98
N ILE A 225 -17.47 25.45 -2.16
CA ILE A 225 -16.76 24.44 -1.38
C ILE A 225 -15.39 25.01 -1.00
N LEU A 226 -15.06 24.98 0.28
CA LEU A 226 -13.72 25.26 0.78
C LEU A 226 -12.97 23.94 1.01
N SER A 227 -11.81 23.77 0.41
CA SER A 227 -11.04 22.52 0.47
C SER A 227 -9.66 22.78 1.02
N PRO A 228 -9.43 22.75 2.35
CA PRO A 228 -8.09 22.68 2.90
C PRO A 228 -7.39 21.41 2.42
N PHE A 229 -6.10 21.53 2.11
CA PHE A 229 -5.30 20.41 1.63
C PHE A 229 -3.84 20.49 2.09
N ILE A 230 -3.22 19.32 2.11
CA ILE A 230 -1.78 19.14 2.29
C ILE A 230 -1.28 18.25 1.17
N SER A 231 -0.13 18.57 0.58
CA SER A 231 0.51 17.68 -0.39
C SER A 231 2.02 17.63 -0.20
N PHE A 232 2.58 16.49 -0.56
CA PHE A 232 4.01 16.24 -0.56
C PHE A 232 4.50 15.98 -1.98
N GLN A 233 5.61 16.58 -2.31
CA GLN A 233 6.30 16.43 -3.59
C GLN A 233 7.70 15.90 -3.28
N PRO A 234 7.96 14.61 -3.52
CA PRO A 234 9.25 14.00 -3.25
C PRO A 234 10.34 14.52 -4.19
N TYR A 235 11.57 14.32 -3.82
CA TYR A 235 12.74 14.82 -4.57
C TYR A 235 12.90 14.22 -5.98
N PHE A 236 12.21 13.14 -6.31
CA PHE A 236 12.30 12.48 -7.62
C PHE A 236 11.93 13.44 -8.76
N GLY A 237 12.84 13.57 -9.74
CA GLY A 237 12.66 14.46 -10.88
C GLY A 237 12.70 15.95 -10.53
N GLN A 238 13.08 16.33 -9.32
CA GLN A 238 13.12 17.72 -8.85
C GLN A 238 14.54 18.27 -8.66
N SER A 239 15.50 17.78 -9.43
CA SER A 239 16.84 18.38 -9.50
C SER A 239 16.80 19.60 -10.42
N PRO A 240 16.94 20.83 -9.89
CA PRO A 240 16.75 22.06 -10.68
C PRO A 240 17.85 22.28 -11.71
N ARG A 241 19.00 21.60 -11.55
CA ARG A 241 20.15 21.75 -12.45
C ARG A 241 20.55 20.39 -13.04
N SER A 242 21.22 20.41 -14.18
CA SER A 242 21.78 19.22 -14.83
C SER A 242 23.17 18.86 -14.31
N ILE A 243 23.81 19.77 -13.59
CA ILE A 243 25.08 19.59 -12.89
C ILE A 243 24.83 19.52 -11.40
N GLU A 244 25.74 18.89 -10.66
CA GLU A 244 25.66 18.71 -9.20
C GLU A 244 24.47 17.84 -8.74
N THR A 245 24.35 17.66 -7.44
CA THR A 245 23.42 16.64 -6.90
C THR A 245 22.22 17.20 -6.14
N TRP A 246 22.07 18.54 -6.06
CA TRP A 246 21.01 19.11 -5.26
C TRP A 246 19.62 18.85 -5.85
N ASN A 247 18.68 18.64 -4.97
CA ASN A 247 17.28 18.37 -5.31
C ASN A 247 16.34 19.01 -4.28
N ILE A 248 15.07 19.06 -4.61
CA ILE A 248 14.04 19.73 -3.81
C ILE A 248 12.97 18.72 -3.43
N SER A 249 12.63 18.66 -2.13
CA SER A 249 11.36 18.09 -1.66
C SER A 249 10.49 19.23 -1.13
N THR A 250 9.18 19.16 -1.34
CA THR A 250 8.27 20.21 -0.90
C THR A 250 7.09 19.65 -0.16
N LEU A 251 6.80 20.23 0.99
CA LEU A 251 5.54 20.09 1.70
C LEU A 251 4.69 21.32 1.41
N ARG A 252 3.50 21.15 0.85
CA ARG A 252 2.57 22.22 0.50
C ARG A 252 1.34 22.13 1.39
N VAL A 253 0.97 23.24 2.02
CA VAL A 253 -0.22 23.35 2.88
C VAL A 253 -1.04 24.56 2.44
N GLY A 254 -2.32 24.35 2.18
CA GLY A 254 -3.17 25.42 1.65
C GLY A 254 -4.66 25.09 1.63
N ALA A 255 -5.40 25.88 0.88
CA ALA A 255 -6.81 25.66 0.66
C ALA A 255 -7.22 26.06 -0.78
N ALA A 256 -8.24 25.40 -1.30
CA ALA A 256 -8.89 25.76 -2.56
C ALA A 256 -10.32 26.21 -2.28
N LEU A 257 -10.73 27.31 -2.92
CA LEU A 257 -12.13 27.72 -2.97
C LEU A 257 -12.68 27.31 -4.34
N LYS A 258 -13.66 26.43 -4.34
CA LYS A 258 -14.22 25.80 -5.53
C LYS A 258 -15.72 26.12 -5.67
N PHE A 259 -16.20 26.24 -6.89
CA PHE A 259 -17.61 26.48 -7.23
C PHE A 259 -18.07 25.47 -8.27
N GLY A 260 -19.33 25.07 -8.20
CA GLY A 260 -19.92 24.18 -9.18
C GLY A 260 -21.43 24.37 -9.27
N TYR A 261 -22.03 23.86 -10.35
CA TYR A 261 -23.47 23.92 -10.60
C TYR A 261 -24.10 22.55 -10.37
N GLY A 262 -25.06 22.48 -9.46
CA GLY A 262 -25.92 21.32 -9.25
C GLY A 262 -27.01 21.23 -10.30
N SER A 263 -27.42 20.04 -10.69
CA SER A 263 -28.60 19.79 -11.50
C SER A 263 -29.84 19.71 -10.61
N LEU A 264 -30.94 20.21 -11.10
CA LEU A 264 -32.23 20.15 -10.40
C LEU A 264 -32.62 18.69 -10.13
N VAL A 265 -32.92 18.35 -8.89
CA VAL A 265 -33.52 17.05 -8.55
C VAL A 265 -35.02 17.17 -8.84
N THR A 266 -35.44 16.85 -10.06
CA THR A 266 -36.86 16.68 -10.39
C THR A 266 -37.27 15.29 -9.92
N GLU A 267 -38.24 15.21 -8.99
CA GLU A 267 -38.94 13.95 -8.78
C GLU A 267 -39.57 13.53 -10.12
N PRO A 268 -39.35 12.31 -10.61
CA PRO A 268 -39.97 11.87 -11.84
C PRO A 268 -41.49 11.80 -11.62
N ALA A 269 -42.27 12.66 -12.32
CA ALA A 269 -43.67 12.45 -12.49
C ALA A 269 -43.88 11.02 -13.03
N ASN A 270 -44.85 10.30 -12.45
CA ASN A 270 -45.21 8.92 -12.79
C ASN A 270 -45.36 8.71 -14.31
N ALA A 271 -44.26 8.43 -14.99
CA ALA A 271 -44.28 7.82 -16.30
C ALA A 271 -44.36 6.31 -16.07
N MET A 272 -45.41 5.68 -16.59
CA MET A 272 -45.49 4.21 -16.65
C MET A 272 -44.26 3.71 -17.40
N VAL A 273 -43.28 3.28 -16.62
CA VAL A 273 -42.09 2.59 -17.12
C VAL A 273 -42.57 1.23 -17.59
N PRO A 274 -42.18 0.76 -18.80
CA PRO A 274 -42.38 -0.64 -19.16
C PRO A 274 -41.71 -1.49 -18.08
N VAL A 275 -42.45 -2.48 -17.57
CA VAL A 275 -41.91 -3.47 -16.60
C VAL A 275 -40.81 -4.25 -17.30
N ILE A 276 -39.59 -3.73 -17.23
CA ILE A 276 -38.39 -4.52 -17.55
C ILE A 276 -38.23 -5.49 -16.38
N ALA A 277 -38.30 -6.76 -16.65
CA ALA A 277 -38.15 -7.78 -15.62
C ALA A 277 -36.90 -7.50 -14.77
N ASP A 278 -37.11 -7.50 -13.46
CA ASP A 278 -36.04 -7.36 -12.46
C ASP A 278 -34.94 -8.40 -12.79
N PRO A 279 -33.67 -8.00 -12.95
CA PRO A 279 -32.64 -8.98 -13.26
C PRO A 279 -32.63 -10.08 -12.21
N ASP A 280 -32.51 -11.34 -12.66
CA ASP A 280 -32.56 -12.52 -11.81
C ASP A 280 -31.30 -12.59 -10.94
N VAL A 281 -31.24 -11.71 -9.93
CA VAL A 281 -30.18 -11.67 -8.92
C VAL A 281 -30.77 -12.13 -7.61
N ARG A 282 -30.20 -13.19 -7.06
CA ARG A 282 -30.61 -13.73 -5.75
C ARG A 282 -29.68 -13.21 -4.66
N PHE A 283 -30.24 -12.46 -3.71
CA PHE A 283 -29.49 -11.92 -2.56
C PHE A 283 -29.81 -12.70 -1.29
N TYR A 284 -28.77 -13.17 -0.60
CA TYR A 284 -28.88 -13.78 0.72
C TYR A 284 -27.60 -13.58 1.54
N VAL A 285 -27.73 -13.67 2.86
CA VAL A 285 -26.64 -13.42 3.80
C VAL A 285 -26.45 -14.65 4.67
N ASN A 286 -25.20 -15.10 4.74
CA ASN A 286 -24.77 -16.14 5.68
C ASN A 286 -24.00 -15.47 6.81
N SER A 287 -24.54 -15.47 8.01
CA SER A 287 -23.95 -14.86 9.20
C SER A 287 -23.62 -15.90 10.25
N PRO A 288 -22.46 -15.82 10.90
CA PRO A 288 -22.21 -16.60 12.10
C PRO A 288 -23.09 -16.06 13.23
N LYS A 289 -23.74 -16.95 13.98
CA LYS A 289 -24.50 -16.56 15.17
C LYS A 289 -23.60 -15.89 16.21
N ASN A 290 -22.37 -16.41 16.38
CA ASN A 290 -21.34 -15.87 17.27
C ASN A 290 -20.10 -15.51 16.44
N ALA A 291 -19.82 -14.22 16.30
CA ALA A 291 -18.63 -13.71 15.62
C ALA A 291 -17.48 -13.60 16.63
N ALA A 292 -16.45 -14.42 16.47
CA ALA A 292 -15.25 -14.33 17.29
C ALA A 292 -14.49 -13.04 17.00
N VAL A 293 -14.09 -12.31 18.04
CA VAL A 293 -13.28 -11.08 17.90
C VAL A 293 -11.84 -11.43 17.56
N GLU A 294 -11.29 -12.40 18.26
CA GLU A 294 -9.95 -12.94 18.07
C GLU A 294 -9.92 -14.40 18.55
N ARG A 295 -8.96 -15.17 18.08
CA ARG A 295 -8.74 -16.55 18.51
C ARG A 295 -7.26 -16.85 18.58
N ARG A 296 -6.80 -17.50 19.65
CA ARG A 296 -5.46 -18.06 19.70
C ARG A 296 -5.40 -19.29 18.78
N VAL A 297 -4.37 -19.37 17.96
CA VAL A 297 -4.16 -20.43 16.96
C VAL A 297 -2.73 -20.93 17.04
N SER A 298 -2.58 -22.27 17.08
CA SER A 298 -1.32 -22.92 16.75
C SER A 298 -1.29 -23.11 15.24
N GLU A 299 -0.32 -22.48 14.58
CA GLU A 299 -0.20 -22.48 13.14
C GLU A 299 1.02 -23.26 12.69
N THR A 300 0.81 -24.24 11.81
CA THR A 300 1.84 -25.02 11.16
C THR A 300 1.86 -24.69 9.67
N PHE A 301 3.01 -24.23 9.18
CA PHE A 301 3.19 -23.92 7.76
C PHE A 301 4.45 -24.56 7.19
N PRO A 302 4.45 -24.97 5.90
CA PRO A 302 5.64 -25.53 5.26
C PRO A 302 6.67 -24.44 4.98
N LEU A 303 7.93 -24.72 5.33
CA LEU A 303 9.04 -23.85 4.98
C LEU A 303 9.67 -24.36 3.67
N ARG A 304 9.58 -23.54 2.61
CA ARG A 304 10.13 -23.93 1.30
C ARG A 304 11.63 -23.68 1.24
N ASN A 305 12.28 -24.52 0.47
CA ASN A 305 13.72 -24.55 0.23
C ASN A 305 14.15 -23.61 -0.93
N TYR A 306 13.47 -22.47 -1.08
CA TYR A 306 13.79 -21.45 -2.09
C TYR A 306 14.37 -20.20 -1.45
N VAL A 307 15.32 -19.55 -2.14
CA VAL A 307 15.82 -18.22 -1.81
C VAL A 307 15.65 -17.35 -3.04
N PHE A 308 14.80 -16.33 -2.95
CA PHE A 308 14.52 -15.40 -4.04
C PHE A 308 15.54 -14.27 -4.06
N PHE A 309 15.92 -13.86 -5.26
CA PHE A 309 16.89 -12.79 -5.50
C PHE A 309 16.22 -11.60 -6.19
N ASP A 310 16.73 -10.40 -5.94
CA ASP A 310 16.24 -9.21 -6.60
C ASP A 310 16.63 -9.19 -8.07
N LEU A 311 15.76 -8.65 -8.93
CA LEU A 311 16.05 -8.55 -10.36
C LEU A 311 17.37 -7.80 -10.58
N GLY A 312 18.26 -8.42 -11.31
CA GLY A 312 19.55 -7.83 -11.67
C GLY A 312 20.67 -7.98 -10.63
N SER A 313 20.37 -8.52 -9.44
CA SER A 313 21.40 -8.80 -8.40
C SER A 313 21.70 -10.29 -8.28
N THR A 314 22.93 -10.61 -7.93
CA THR A 314 23.37 -11.96 -7.54
C THR A 314 23.76 -12.03 -6.06
N ASP A 315 23.61 -10.93 -5.33
CA ASP A 315 23.82 -10.86 -3.89
C ASP A 315 22.57 -11.34 -3.15
N ILE A 316 22.75 -12.01 -2.01
CA ILE A 316 21.63 -12.40 -1.14
C ILE A 316 20.93 -11.12 -0.66
N PRO A 317 19.61 -10.96 -0.91
CA PRO A 317 18.91 -9.72 -0.54
C PRO A 317 18.93 -9.44 0.97
N ASP A 318 18.99 -8.15 1.34
CA ASP A 318 19.05 -7.68 2.74
C ASP A 318 17.87 -8.08 3.62
N ARG A 319 16.75 -8.50 3.02
CA ARG A 319 15.59 -9.03 3.75
C ARG A 319 15.83 -10.42 4.36
N TYR A 320 16.82 -11.18 3.88
CA TYR A 320 17.26 -12.42 4.55
C TYR A 320 18.15 -12.11 5.75
N VAL A 321 17.94 -12.85 6.83
CA VAL A 321 18.77 -12.71 8.03
C VAL A 321 20.10 -13.39 7.81
N LEU A 322 21.18 -12.61 7.70
CA LEU A 322 22.53 -13.12 7.58
C LEU A 322 23.27 -12.96 8.91
N LEU A 323 23.76 -14.07 9.45
CA LEU A 323 24.56 -14.10 10.67
C LEU A 323 26.04 -13.84 10.36
N ASN A 324 26.79 -13.43 11.36
CA ASN A 324 28.26 -13.52 11.34
C ASN A 324 28.72 -14.75 12.11
N ARG A 325 30.01 -15.14 11.96
CA ARG A 325 30.58 -16.32 12.61
C ARG A 325 30.37 -16.38 14.13
N ASN A 326 30.37 -15.25 14.79
CA ASN A 326 30.23 -15.22 16.25
C ASN A 326 28.77 -15.51 16.67
N GLN A 327 27.81 -15.12 15.86
CA GLN A 327 26.38 -15.31 16.11
C GLN A 327 25.91 -16.75 15.85
N VAL A 328 26.65 -17.52 15.01
CA VAL A 328 26.27 -18.92 14.69
C VAL A 328 26.22 -19.80 15.95
N LYS A 329 27.07 -19.55 16.96
CA LYS A 329 27.12 -20.32 18.20
C LYS A 329 25.82 -20.18 19.02
N ASP A 330 25.18 -19.04 18.89
CA ASP A 330 23.95 -18.68 19.64
C ASP A 330 22.68 -19.00 18.84
N PHE A 331 22.81 -19.26 17.52
CA PHE A 331 21.68 -19.59 16.67
C PHE A 331 21.20 -21.02 16.93
N LYS A 332 19.89 -21.16 17.18
CA LYS A 332 19.22 -22.44 17.29
C LYS A 332 17.91 -22.38 16.54
N GLU A 333 17.69 -23.32 15.63
CA GLU A 333 16.44 -23.44 14.87
C GLU A 333 15.23 -23.52 15.81
N ASP A 334 15.33 -24.27 16.91
CA ASP A 334 14.25 -24.45 17.89
C ASP A 334 13.76 -23.13 18.51
N GLN A 335 14.63 -22.11 18.59
CA GLN A 335 14.24 -20.80 19.11
C GLN A 335 13.36 -20.00 18.16
N LEU A 336 13.43 -20.28 16.85
CA LEU A 336 12.53 -19.70 15.86
C LEU A 336 11.10 -20.27 15.99
N GLU A 337 10.97 -21.54 16.37
CA GLU A 337 9.69 -22.23 16.55
C GLU A 337 9.04 -21.89 17.89
N VAL A 338 9.83 -21.68 18.95
CA VAL A 338 9.37 -21.45 20.33
C VAL A 338 9.13 -19.97 20.63
N PHE A 339 9.30 -19.07 19.67
CA PHE A 339 9.12 -17.65 19.87
C PHE A 339 7.67 -17.32 20.28
N ALA A 340 7.44 -17.15 21.59
CA ALA A 340 6.19 -16.67 22.17
C ALA A 340 6.28 -15.16 22.38
N PRO A 341 5.86 -14.32 21.44
CA PRO A 341 5.92 -12.87 21.57
C PRO A 341 4.93 -12.41 22.65
N LYS A 342 5.23 -11.26 23.25
CA LYS A 342 4.29 -10.61 24.20
C LYS A 342 2.96 -10.24 23.52
N LYS A 343 2.97 -10.02 22.19
CA LYS A 343 1.79 -9.82 21.35
C LYS A 343 1.73 -10.97 20.33
N LEU A 344 0.60 -11.64 20.24
CA LEU A 344 0.36 -12.73 19.29
C LEU A 344 -0.12 -12.26 17.90
N SER A 345 -0.35 -10.96 17.71
CA SER A 345 -0.68 -10.35 16.41
C SER A 345 0.53 -10.33 15.44
N GLY A 346 0.29 -10.06 14.17
CA GLY A 346 1.34 -9.98 13.15
C GLY A 346 1.78 -11.35 12.63
N ARG A 347 0.83 -12.23 12.34
CA ARG A 347 1.04 -13.57 11.82
C ARG A 347 1.97 -13.62 10.61
N SER A 348 1.67 -12.87 9.56
CA SER A 348 2.46 -12.88 8.31
C SER A 348 3.90 -12.46 8.55
N SER A 349 4.11 -11.40 9.31
CA SER A 349 5.45 -10.94 9.70
C SER A 349 6.23 -12.02 10.44
N ARG A 350 5.59 -12.81 11.29
CA ARG A 350 6.23 -13.89 12.06
C ARG A 350 6.61 -15.08 11.18
N GLN A 351 5.75 -15.48 10.26
CA GLN A 351 6.07 -16.51 9.27
C GLN A 351 7.26 -16.08 8.41
N MET A 352 7.26 -14.84 7.93
CA MET A 352 8.37 -14.31 7.13
C MET A 352 9.66 -14.18 7.95
N THR A 353 9.58 -13.85 9.24
CA THR A 353 10.75 -13.85 10.12
C THR A 353 11.41 -15.23 10.19
N VAL A 354 10.63 -16.30 10.28
CA VAL A 354 11.17 -17.67 10.23
C VAL A 354 11.72 -17.98 8.85
N TYR A 355 10.98 -17.67 7.79
CA TYR A 355 11.40 -17.93 6.41
C TYR A 355 12.71 -17.21 6.05
N TYR A 356 12.88 -15.94 6.43
CA TYR A 356 14.12 -15.20 6.15
C TYR A 356 15.35 -15.73 6.90
N ASN A 357 15.16 -16.69 7.82
CA ASN A 357 16.24 -17.47 8.41
C ASN A 357 16.54 -18.79 7.67
N VAL A 358 15.98 -19.02 6.48
CA VAL A 358 16.11 -20.29 5.74
C VAL A 358 17.58 -20.71 5.56
N LEU A 359 18.48 -19.77 5.28
CA LEU A 359 19.91 -20.05 5.13
C LEU A 359 20.57 -20.40 6.46
N ASN A 360 20.14 -19.78 7.56
CA ASN A 360 20.62 -20.09 8.89
C ASN A 360 20.15 -21.48 9.36
N ILE A 361 18.90 -21.83 9.04
CA ILE A 361 18.34 -23.17 9.33
C ILE A 361 19.12 -24.25 8.58
N ILE A 362 19.36 -24.05 7.29
CA ILE A 362 20.14 -24.99 6.48
C ILE A 362 21.59 -25.08 6.96
N GLY A 363 22.22 -23.96 7.32
CA GLY A 363 23.57 -23.91 7.86
C GLY A 363 23.70 -24.69 9.18
N ASP A 364 22.76 -24.47 10.11
CA ASP A 364 22.71 -25.20 11.39
C ASP A 364 22.50 -26.72 11.18
N ARG A 365 21.54 -27.10 10.31
CA ARG A 365 21.29 -28.52 9.98
C ARG A 365 22.47 -29.18 9.31
N LEU A 366 23.15 -28.51 8.38
CA LEU A 366 24.39 -29.02 7.76
C LEU A 366 25.52 -29.20 8.79
N GLY A 367 25.63 -28.26 9.74
CA GLY A 367 26.60 -28.37 10.85
C GLY A 367 26.34 -29.58 11.74
N LYS A 368 25.08 -29.86 12.06
CA LYS A 368 24.64 -31.02 12.87
C LYS A 368 24.73 -32.35 12.13
N ASN A 369 24.71 -32.33 10.79
CA ASN A 369 24.69 -33.53 9.94
C ASN A 369 25.88 -33.54 8.96
N PRO A 370 27.12 -33.85 9.43
CA PRO A 370 28.32 -33.71 8.61
C PRO A 370 28.39 -34.62 7.37
N ALA A 371 27.63 -35.72 7.33
CA ALA A 371 27.55 -36.60 6.17
C ALA A 371 26.57 -36.11 5.07
N SER A 372 25.76 -35.09 5.35
CA SER A 372 24.78 -34.59 4.41
C SER A 372 25.38 -33.55 3.46
N SER A 373 24.87 -33.50 2.25
CA SER A 373 25.23 -32.54 1.20
C SER A 373 23.99 -31.88 0.60
N ILE A 374 24.19 -30.72 -0.04
CA ILE A 374 23.14 -29.99 -0.77
C ILE A 374 23.62 -29.64 -2.17
N THR A 375 22.68 -29.48 -3.07
CA THR A 375 22.86 -28.84 -4.36
C THR A 375 22.08 -27.52 -4.39
N LEU A 376 22.76 -26.43 -4.70
CA LEU A 376 22.18 -25.10 -4.90
C LEU A 376 21.95 -24.88 -6.39
N VAL A 377 20.70 -24.81 -6.81
CA VAL A 377 20.32 -24.65 -8.21
C VAL A 377 19.76 -23.25 -8.41
N GLY A 378 20.58 -22.35 -8.96
CA GLY A 378 20.18 -20.98 -9.25
C GLY A 378 19.52 -20.85 -10.63
N SER A 379 18.41 -20.15 -10.70
CA SER A 379 17.66 -19.90 -11.92
C SER A 379 17.52 -18.41 -12.17
N SER A 380 17.81 -17.96 -13.39
CA SER A 380 17.78 -16.56 -13.78
C SER A 380 17.39 -16.37 -15.22
N GLU A 381 16.58 -15.36 -15.49
CA GLU A 381 16.23 -14.88 -16.81
C GLU A 381 17.43 -14.36 -17.62
N LYS A 382 18.53 -14.00 -16.92
CA LYS A 382 19.78 -13.55 -17.55
C LYS A 382 20.67 -14.72 -18.02
N GLY A 383 20.31 -15.94 -17.67
CA GLY A 383 21.04 -17.15 -18.09
C GLY A 383 21.59 -17.95 -16.92
N SER A 384 22.10 -19.14 -17.27
CA SER A 384 22.58 -20.12 -16.28
C SER A 384 23.79 -19.62 -15.48
N GLU A 385 24.68 -18.84 -16.07
CA GLU A 385 25.83 -18.29 -15.34
C GLU A 385 25.42 -17.30 -14.25
N ASP A 386 24.43 -16.44 -14.52
CA ASP A 386 23.88 -15.53 -13.52
C ASP A 386 23.18 -16.31 -12.39
N GLY A 387 22.41 -17.35 -12.75
CA GLY A 387 21.83 -18.28 -11.76
C GLY A 387 22.90 -18.96 -10.90
N LYS A 388 23.99 -19.39 -11.52
CA LYS A 388 25.12 -20.00 -10.81
C LYS A 388 25.81 -19.01 -9.85
N MET A 389 25.96 -17.75 -10.22
CA MET A 389 26.51 -16.71 -9.33
C MET A 389 25.64 -16.50 -8.08
N MET A 390 24.32 -16.50 -8.21
CA MET A 390 23.41 -16.44 -7.06
C MET A 390 23.60 -17.64 -6.12
N ALA A 391 23.71 -18.83 -6.68
CA ALA A 391 23.97 -20.06 -5.88
C ALA A 391 25.34 -20.02 -5.21
N GLU A 392 26.35 -19.47 -5.89
CA GLU A 392 27.71 -19.28 -5.32
C GLU A 392 27.71 -18.30 -4.14
N SER A 393 26.89 -17.23 -4.17
CA SER A 393 26.75 -16.30 -3.04
C SER A 393 26.22 -17.02 -1.79
N ILE A 394 25.25 -17.93 -1.94
CA ILE A 394 24.77 -18.76 -0.83
C ILE A 394 25.85 -19.74 -0.36
N LYS A 395 26.55 -20.39 -1.27
CA LYS A 395 27.66 -21.29 -0.93
C LYS A 395 28.74 -20.57 -0.12
N GLN A 396 29.14 -19.39 -0.54
CA GLN A 396 30.09 -18.55 0.18
C GLN A 396 29.59 -18.18 1.58
N TYR A 397 28.30 -17.81 1.72
CA TYR A 397 27.72 -17.55 3.01
C TYR A 397 27.80 -18.77 3.95
N LEU A 398 27.36 -19.94 3.49
CA LEU A 398 27.38 -21.17 4.29
C LEU A 398 28.79 -21.60 4.65
N GLY A 399 29.75 -21.48 3.73
CA GLY A 399 31.17 -21.79 3.97
C GLY A 399 31.83 -20.82 4.93
N ASN A 400 31.65 -19.50 4.70
CA ASN A 400 32.31 -18.46 5.48
C ASN A 400 31.73 -18.30 6.88
N VAL A 401 30.43 -18.45 7.05
CA VAL A 401 29.72 -18.18 8.31
C VAL A 401 29.55 -19.44 9.14
N PHE A 402 29.05 -20.52 8.56
CA PHE A 402 28.79 -21.79 9.25
C PHE A 402 29.98 -22.78 9.17
N GLY A 403 31.02 -22.49 8.38
CA GLY A 403 32.16 -23.36 8.23
C GLY A 403 31.89 -24.68 7.48
N ILE A 404 30.84 -24.69 6.64
CA ILE A 404 30.48 -25.87 5.85
C ILE A 404 31.53 -26.09 4.75
N ASP A 405 32.08 -27.32 4.66
CA ASP A 405 33.04 -27.66 3.62
C ASP A 405 32.42 -27.50 2.22
N GLY A 406 33.13 -26.80 1.35
CA GLY A 406 32.68 -26.52 -0.01
C GLY A 406 32.41 -27.73 -0.88
N SER A 407 33.05 -28.89 -0.56
CA SER A 407 32.79 -30.17 -1.24
C SER A 407 31.41 -30.75 -0.98
N ARG A 408 30.76 -30.30 0.08
CA ARG A 408 29.40 -30.69 0.46
C ARG A 408 28.31 -29.84 -0.20
N ILE A 409 28.69 -28.76 -0.92
CA ILE A 409 27.79 -27.83 -1.56
C ILE A 409 28.09 -27.79 -3.05
N SER A 410 27.28 -28.48 -3.83
CA SER A 410 27.29 -28.40 -5.28
C SER A 410 26.52 -27.16 -5.75
N VAL A 411 26.94 -26.58 -6.87
CA VAL A 411 26.32 -25.38 -7.45
C VAL A 411 25.99 -25.63 -8.92
N GLU A 412 24.76 -25.35 -9.29
CA GLU A 412 24.26 -25.43 -10.66
C GLU A 412 23.57 -24.13 -11.05
N GLY A 413 23.58 -23.81 -12.35
CA GLY A 413 22.85 -22.68 -12.91
C GLY A 413 21.90 -23.11 -14.00
N ARG A 414 20.70 -22.48 -14.09
CA ARG A 414 19.67 -22.72 -15.09
C ARG A 414 19.07 -21.41 -15.59
N ASN A 415 18.51 -21.44 -16.80
CA ASN A 415 17.80 -20.28 -17.35
C ASN A 415 16.41 -20.09 -16.71
N LYS A 416 15.79 -21.19 -16.28
CA LYS A 416 14.48 -21.22 -15.60
C LYS A 416 14.49 -22.32 -14.54
N PRO A 417 13.69 -22.16 -13.47
CA PRO A 417 13.50 -23.24 -12.49
C PRO A 417 12.78 -24.44 -13.13
N VAL A 418 12.76 -25.57 -12.43
CA VAL A 418 12.05 -26.78 -12.90
C VAL A 418 10.57 -26.53 -13.08
N LEU A 419 9.99 -25.74 -12.17
CA LEU A 419 8.59 -25.29 -12.24
C LEU A 419 8.60 -23.76 -12.39
N PRO A 420 8.61 -23.23 -13.63
CA PRO A 420 8.65 -21.80 -13.87
C PRO A 420 7.29 -21.15 -13.65
N SER A 421 7.29 -19.95 -13.10
CA SER A 421 6.13 -19.08 -13.04
C SER A 421 5.88 -18.43 -14.41
N GLU A 422 6.94 -18.08 -15.15
CA GLU A 422 6.82 -17.55 -16.52
C GLU A 422 6.39 -18.62 -17.50
N GLN A 423 5.13 -18.55 -17.93
CA GLN A 423 4.53 -19.44 -18.93
C GLN A 423 4.52 -18.78 -20.31
N PRO A 424 4.43 -19.55 -21.42
CA PRO A 424 4.20 -19.00 -22.76
C PRO A 424 2.91 -18.14 -22.75
N ASN A 425 2.98 -16.92 -23.30
CA ASN A 425 1.89 -15.93 -23.36
C ASN A 425 1.55 -15.18 -22.05
N SER A 426 2.36 -15.22 -21.04
CA SER A 426 2.22 -14.40 -19.81
C SER A 426 2.54 -12.92 -20.11
N GLY A 427 1.58 -12.15 -20.64
CA GLY A 427 1.85 -10.82 -21.19
C GLY A 427 1.91 -9.68 -20.17
N SER A 428 0.98 -9.61 -19.21
CA SER A 428 0.79 -8.45 -18.34
C SER A 428 1.71 -8.41 -17.11
N ASP A 429 2.04 -9.58 -16.55
CA ASP A 429 2.72 -9.67 -15.24
C ASP A 429 4.14 -10.24 -15.33
N LEU A 430 4.75 -10.09 -16.51
CA LEU A 430 6.04 -10.70 -16.83
C LEU A 430 7.14 -10.37 -15.81
N THR A 431 7.14 -9.17 -15.26
CA THR A 431 8.11 -8.76 -14.23
C THR A 431 7.92 -9.56 -12.94
N LEU A 432 6.69 -9.70 -12.45
CA LEU A 432 6.37 -10.45 -11.23
C LEU A 432 6.69 -11.93 -11.37
N LEU A 433 6.41 -12.50 -12.56
CA LEU A 433 6.71 -13.90 -12.89
C LEU A 433 8.22 -14.16 -12.91
N ARG A 434 9.00 -13.25 -13.50
CA ARG A 434 10.47 -13.32 -13.53
C ARG A 434 11.09 -13.16 -12.14
N GLU A 435 10.54 -12.29 -11.30
CA GLU A 435 10.94 -12.20 -9.89
C GLU A 435 10.71 -13.53 -9.17
N GLY A 436 9.60 -14.22 -9.42
CA GLY A 436 9.31 -15.54 -8.87
C GLY A 436 10.25 -16.64 -9.37
N ASP A 437 10.73 -16.53 -10.61
CA ASP A 437 11.63 -17.50 -11.23
C ASP A 437 13.11 -17.24 -10.90
N ARG A 438 13.44 -15.99 -10.48
CA ARG A 438 14.79 -15.61 -10.06
C ARG A 438 15.07 -16.08 -8.64
N ARG A 439 15.42 -17.33 -8.49
CA ARG A 439 15.61 -17.98 -7.19
C ARG A 439 16.69 -19.06 -7.22
N VAL A 440 17.17 -19.39 -6.03
CA VAL A 440 18.01 -20.56 -5.80
C VAL A 440 17.20 -21.61 -5.06
N SER A 441 17.09 -22.81 -5.62
CA SER A 441 16.50 -23.98 -4.98
C SER A 441 17.59 -24.71 -4.19
N ILE A 442 17.30 -25.07 -2.95
CA ILE A 442 18.18 -25.89 -2.10
C ILE A 442 17.69 -27.33 -2.17
N GLU A 443 18.46 -28.19 -2.81
CA GLU A 443 18.11 -29.60 -3.04
C GLU A 443 18.96 -30.50 -2.15
N SER A 444 18.38 -31.56 -1.60
CA SER A 444 19.08 -32.59 -0.85
C SER A 444 18.31 -33.89 -0.84
N ASN A 445 19.02 -35.01 -0.76
CA ASN A 445 18.44 -36.32 -0.53
C ASN A 445 18.43 -36.72 0.97
N SER A 446 18.88 -35.83 1.85
CA SER A 446 18.91 -36.07 3.29
C SER A 446 17.62 -35.62 3.98
N PRO A 447 16.83 -36.53 4.60
CA PRO A 447 15.68 -36.15 5.38
C PRO A 447 16.01 -35.25 6.57
N ALA A 448 17.23 -35.32 7.08
CA ALA A 448 17.71 -34.47 8.17
C ALA A 448 17.76 -32.98 7.80
N LEU A 449 17.93 -32.66 6.50
CA LEU A 449 17.97 -31.30 6.00
C LEU A 449 16.60 -30.77 5.53
N LEU A 450 15.70 -31.69 5.13
CA LEU A 450 14.41 -31.38 4.55
C LEU A 450 13.27 -31.89 5.47
N MET A 451 12.06 -32.10 4.91
CA MET A 451 10.93 -32.62 5.68
C MET A 451 11.16 -34.05 6.16
N GLU A 452 10.68 -34.39 7.36
CA GLU A 452 10.85 -35.71 7.98
C GLU A 452 10.30 -36.89 7.15
N PHE A 453 9.17 -36.68 6.47
CA PHE A 453 8.48 -37.71 5.69
C PHE A 453 8.75 -37.66 4.19
N GLN A 454 9.60 -36.71 3.75
CA GLN A 454 9.97 -36.59 2.34
C GLN A 454 11.40 -36.04 2.21
N SER A 455 12.09 -36.57 1.20
CA SER A 455 13.41 -36.10 0.77
C SER A 455 13.45 -36.02 -0.76
N GLY A 456 14.43 -35.28 -1.30
CA GLY A 456 14.65 -35.11 -2.73
C GLY A 456 14.48 -33.66 -3.20
N PRO A 457 14.64 -33.41 -4.51
CA PRO A 457 14.74 -32.06 -5.07
C PRO A 457 13.54 -31.14 -4.77
N ASN A 458 12.35 -31.72 -4.73
CA ASN A 458 11.11 -30.98 -4.49
C ASN A 458 10.62 -31.04 -3.03
N ALA A 459 11.41 -31.66 -2.12
CA ALA A 459 11.04 -31.72 -0.73
C ALA A 459 11.02 -30.33 -0.09
N GLN A 460 10.08 -30.15 0.82
CA GLN A 460 10.00 -28.94 1.65
C GLN A 460 10.89 -29.09 2.88
N LEU A 461 11.30 -27.97 3.46
CA LEU A 461 11.86 -27.98 4.79
C LEU A 461 10.81 -28.43 5.80
N ARG A 462 11.27 -28.97 6.94
CA ARG A 462 10.38 -29.39 8.03
C ARG A 462 9.37 -28.29 8.38
N PRO A 463 8.08 -28.61 8.55
CA PRO A 463 7.07 -27.62 8.92
C PRO A 463 7.43 -26.89 10.21
N VAL A 464 7.11 -25.61 10.24
CA VAL A 464 7.33 -24.74 11.39
C VAL A 464 6.00 -24.51 12.11
N GLU A 465 6.01 -24.54 13.43
CA GLU A 465 4.86 -24.26 14.28
C GLU A 465 5.06 -22.94 15.02
N ILE A 466 4.09 -22.03 14.91
CA ILE A 466 4.07 -20.76 15.63
C ILE A 466 2.72 -20.57 16.34
N ALA A 467 2.74 -19.94 17.52
CA ALA A 467 1.52 -19.51 18.20
C ALA A 467 1.16 -18.08 17.80
N VAL A 468 -0.07 -17.85 17.35
CA VAL A 468 -0.57 -16.55 16.90
C VAL A 468 -1.94 -16.23 17.49
N SER A 469 -2.29 -14.93 17.58
CA SER A 469 -3.67 -14.50 17.74
C SER A 469 -4.22 -14.13 16.37
N GLN A 470 -5.25 -14.82 15.96
CA GLN A 470 -5.98 -14.55 14.73
C GLN A 470 -7.06 -13.53 15.02
N GLU A 471 -6.87 -12.31 14.55
CA GLU A 471 -7.89 -11.27 14.58
C GLU A 471 -8.94 -11.56 13.52
N ALA A 472 -10.23 -11.40 13.86
CA ALA A 472 -11.35 -11.68 12.97
C ALA A 472 -11.18 -13.03 12.22
N PRO A 473 -11.23 -14.18 12.92
CA PRO A 473 -11.10 -15.49 12.28
C PRO A 473 -12.20 -15.69 11.23
N MET A 474 -11.93 -16.51 10.19
CA MET A 474 -12.82 -16.67 9.02
C MET A 474 -14.25 -17.08 9.39
N ASP A 475 -14.44 -17.86 10.44
CA ASP A 475 -15.76 -18.21 10.97
C ASP A 475 -16.50 -17.05 11.66
N SER A 476 -15.87 -15.86 11.75
CA SER A 476 -16.49 -14.63 12.22
C SER A 476 -16.97 -13.71 11.11
N TYR A 477 -16.74 -14.07 9.84
CA TYR A 477 -17.14 -13.25 8.70
C TYR A 477 -18.61 -13.47 8.36
N VAL A 478 -19.28 -12.39 7.96
CA VAL A 478 -20.58 -12.39 7.31
C VAL A 478 -20.38 -12.44 5.82
N SER A 479 -20.95 -13.45 5.17
CA SER A 479 -20.88 -13.61 3.71
C SER A 479 -22.15 -13.08 3.07
N PHE A 480 -22.00 -12.08 2.23
CA PHE A 480 -23.06 -11.47 1.42
C PHE A 480 -22.98 -12.05 0.01
N ASN A 481 -24.04 -12.73 -0.42
CA ASN A 481 -24.10 -13.40 -1.69
C ASN A 481 -25.15 -12.74 -2.58
N ALA A 482 -24.72 -12.21 -3.72
CA ALA A 482 -25.56 -11.61 -4.75
C ALA A 482 -25.40 -12.44 -6.04
N GLU A 483 -25.95 -13.66 -6.05
CA GLU A 483 -25.83 -14.60 -7.19
C GLU A 483 -26.35 -13.96 -8.48
N GLY A 484 -25.53 -13.95 -9.52
CA GLY A 484 -25.84 -13.32 -10.80
C GLY A 484 -25.49 -11.83 -10.89
N ALA A 485 -25.02 -11.20 -9.82
CA ALA A 485 -24.70 -9.75 -9.78
C ALA A 485 -23.61 -9.39 -10.79
N GLN A 486 -22.58 -10.19 -10.95
CA GLN A 486 -21.49 -9.96 -11.91
C GLN A 486 -21.99 -9.83 -13.35
N LYS A 487 -23.07 -10.53 -13.70
CA LYS A 487 -23.68 -10.46 -15.04
C LYS A 487 -24.66 -9.31 -15.16
N ALA A 488 -25.44 -9.05 -14.10
CA ALA A 488 -26.58 -8.13 -14.09
C ALA A 488 -26.16 -6.68 -13.82
N PHE A 489 -25.15 -6.47 -12.99
CA PHE A 489 -24.76 -5.15 -12.50
C PHE A 489 -23.41 -4.68 -13.06
N SER A 490 -23.24 -3.37 -13.14
CA SER A 490 -21.93 -2.73 -13.27
C SER A 490 -21.18 -2.76 -11.94
N SER A 491 -21.92 -2.59 -10.83
CA SER A 491 -21.45 -2.74 -9.46
C SER A 491 -22.62 -2.87 -8.51
N TRP A 492 -22.37 -3.33 -7.30
CA TRP A 492 -23.35 -3.33 -6.22
C TRP A 492 -22.71 -2.96 -4.88
N SER A 493 -23.48 -2.50 -3.94
CA SER A 493 -23.04 -2.10 -2.60
C SER A 493 -24.01 -2.61 -1.54
N LEU A 494 -23.60 -2.53 -0.29
CA LEU A 494 -24.39 -2.91 0.87
C LEU A 494 -24.69 -1.67 1.70
N GLU A 495 -25.96 -1.48 2.05
CA GLU A 495 -26.42 -0.58 3.08
C GLU A 495 -26.83 -1.42 4.30
N ILE A 496 -26.10 -1.30 5.41
CA ILE A 496 -26.37 -2.06 6.65
C ILE A 496 -26.87 -1.07 7.70
N ARG A 497 -28.09 -1.29 8.19
CA ARG A 497 -28.70 -0.48 9.23
C ARG A 497 -28.87 -1.30 10.51
N ASP A 498 -28.45 -0.71 11.62
CA ASP A 498 -28.68 -1.31 12.94
C ASP A 498 -30.08 -0.95 13.49
N ASP A 499 -30.43 -1.55 14.63
CA ASP A 499 -31.68 -1.31 15.38
C ASP A 499 -31.87 0.16 15.80
N LYS A 500 -30.82 0.98 15.82
CA LYS A 500 -30.84 2.42 16.06
C LYS A 500 -30.89 3.24 14.76
N ASN A 501 -31.11 2.58 13.63
CA ASN A 501 -31.17 3.17 12.28
C ASN A 501 -29.85 3.81 11.81
N LYS A 502 -28.70 3.49 12.43
CA LYS A 502 -27.39 3.94 11.99
C LYS A 502 -27.02 3.19 10.72
N LEU A 503 -26.71 3.92 9.66
CA LEU A 503 -26.32 3.39 8.35
C LEU A 503 -24.80 3.20 8.27
N GLN A 504 -24.40 2.03 7.77
CA GLN A 504 -23.05 1.73 7.29
C GLN A 504 -23.16 1.33 5.81
N THR A 505 -22.20 1.75 4.98
CA THR A 505 -22.19 1.42 3.55
C THR A 505 -20.88 0.75 3.20
N PHE A 506 -20.95 -0.34 2.43
CA PHE A 506 -19.79 -1.11 1.97
C PHE A 506 -19.87 -1.32 0.46
N GLY A 507 -18.74 -1.34 -0.21
CA GLY A 507 -18.62 -1.46 -1.66
C GLY A 507 -18.12 -0.16 -2.32
N PRO A 508 -18.17 -0.01 -3.67
CA PRO A 508 -18.85 -0.89 -4.62
C PRO A 508 -18.12 -2.22 -4.87
N TYR A 509 -18.86 -3.25 -5.22
CA TYR A 509 -18.39 -4.60 -5.53
C TYR A 509 -18.78 -5.00 -6.94
N THR A 510 -17.98 -5.87 -7.56
CA THR A 510 -18.23 -6.40 -8.91
C THR A 510 -18.44 -7.92 -8.92
N ARG A 511 -18.05 -8.62 -7.85
CA ARG A 511 -18.15 -10.07 -7.69
C ARG A 511 -19.46 -10.48 -7.00
N ASP A 512 -19.88 -11.73 -7.19
CA ASP A 512 -21.15 -12.25 -6.64
C ASP A 512 -21.12 -12.47 -5.12
N GLN A 513 -19.95 -12.58 -4.49
CA GLN A 513 -19.80 -12.80 -3.05
C GLN A 513 -18.81 -11.84 -2.42
N VAL A 514 -19.14 -11.36 -1.23
CA VAL A 514 -18.29 -10.51 -0.40
C VAL A 514 -18.35 -10.94 1.05
N ASN A 515 -17.21 -10.93 1.73
CA ASN A 515 -17.07 -11.30 3.12
C ASN A 515 -16.61 -10.11 3.96
N ILE A 516 -17.35 -9.80 5.02
CA ILE A 516 -17.04 -8.69 5.92
C ILE A 516 -16.91 -9.25 7.34
N PRO A 517 -15.82 -8.93 8.09
CA PRO A 517 -15.71 -9.35 9.47
C PRO A 517 -16.90 -8.90 10.31
N GLY A 518 -17.50 -9.78 11.09
CA GLY A 518 -18.63 -9.43 11.96
C GLY A 518 -18.31 -8.28 12.92
N LYS A 519 -17.09 -8.24 13.44
CA LYS A 519 -16.56 -7.12 14.26
C LYS A 519 -16.61 -5.77 13.52
N THR A 520 -16.37 -5.74 12.23
CA THR A 520 -16.43 -4.50 11.43
C THR A 520 -17.87 -3.96 11.36
N ILE A 521 -18.86 -4.85 11.25
CA ILE A 521 -20.28 -4.49 11.22
C ILE A 521 -20.77 -4.08 12.61
N MET A 522 -20.40 -4.84 13.63
CA MET A 522 -20.89 -4.65 15.01
C MET A 522 -20.14 -3.54 15.76
N GLY A 523 -18.87 -3.27 15.41
CA GLY A 523 -18.02 -2.34 16.15
C GLY A 523 -17.75 -2.84 17.58
N THR A 524 -18.20 -2.08 18.58
CA THR A 524 -18.09 -2.42 20.01
C THR A 524 -19.37 -3.01 20.62
N ARG A 525 -20.41 -3.22 19.80
CA ARG A 525 -21.71 -3.75 20.29
C ARG A 525 -21.59 -5.24 20.57
N PRO A 526 -22.00 -5.72 21.75
CA PRO A 526 -21.91 -7.13 22.09
C PRO A 526 -22.90 -8.00 21.31
N GLN A 527 -24.05 -7.44 20.90
CA GLN A 527 -25.03 -8.08 20.02
C GLN A 527 -25.81 -7.02 19.22
N GLY A 528 -26.41 -7.40 18.11
CA GLY A 528 -27.25 -6.50 17.30
C GLY A 528 -27.95 -7.21 16.15
N ASP A 529 -29.13 -6.65 15.83
CA ASP A 529 -29.90 -7.00 14.65
C ASP A 529 -29.64 -5.95 13.57
N TYR A 530 -29.43 -6.41 12.37
CA TYR A 530 -29.07 -5.54 11.24
C TYR A 530 -29.98 -5.83 10.04
N LYS A 531 -30.54 -4.76 9.47
CA LYS A 531 -31.17 -4.81 8.15
C LYS A 531 -30.12 -4.53 7.10
N VAL A 532 -29.94 -5.45 6.17
CA VAL A 532 -29.01 -5.34 5.07
C VAL A 532 -29.76 -5.15 3.78
N THR A 533 -29.44 -4.10 3.04
CA THR A 533 -29.95 -3.84 1.68
C THR A 533 -28.82 -3.91 0.68
N MET A 534 -28.88 -4.85 -0.25
CA MET A 534 -28.05 -4.86 -1.45
C MET A 534 -28.58 -3.84 -2.43
N VAL A 535 -27.71 -2.96 -2.93
CA VAL A 535 -28.02 -1.93 -3.90
C VAL A 535 -27.17 -2.16 -5.15
N GLY A 536 -27.75 -2.76 -6.17
CA GLY A 536 -27.09 -3.03 -7.45
C GLY A 536 -27.42 -1.98 -8.49
N GLN A 537 -26.42 -1.59 -9.30
CA GLN A 537 -26.62 -0.74 -10.47
C GLN A 537 -26.45 -1.56 -11.74
N THR A 538 -27.50 -1.67 -12.54
CA THR A 538 -27.43 -2.35 -13.83
C THR A 538 -26.56 -1.58 -14.83
N LYS A 539 -26.09 -2.25 -15.86
CA LYS A 539 -25.34 -1.62 -16.98
C LYS A 539 -26.18 -0.56 -17.73
N SER A 540 -27.51 -0.60 -17.58
CA SER A 540 -28.45 0.40 -18.12
C SER A 540 -28.73 1.56 -17.16
N GLY A 541 -28.12 1.57 -15.97
CA GLY A 541 -28.27 2.64 -14.97
C GLY A 541 -29.44 2.48 -14.00
N MET A 542 -30.20 1.37 -14.06
CA MET A 542 -31.25 1.09 -13.08
C MET A 542 -30.68 0.65 -11.74
N THR A 543 -31.35 1.01 -10.65
CA THR A 543 -31.01 0.59 -9.31
C THR A 543 -31.93 -0.55 -8.86
N VAL A 544 -31.34 -1.67 -8.47
CA VAL A 544 -32.04 -2.84 -7.90
C VAL A 544 -31.73 -2.94 -6.42
N ARG A 545 -32.76 -3.13 -5.57
CA ARG A 545 -32.58 -3.26 -4.12
C ARG A 545 -33.15 -4.59 -3.64
N LYS A 546 -32.38 -5.32 -2.83
CA LYS A 546 -32.78 -6.60 -2.20
C LYS A 546 -32.42 -6.56 -0.73
N ASP A 547 -33.35 -6.93 0.14
CA ASP A 547 -33.20 -6.86 1.59
C ASP A 547 -32.94 -8.25 2.20
N ALA A 548 -32.15 -8.28 3.27
CA ALA A 548 -31.94 -9.41 4.15
C ALA A 548 -31.76 -8.93 5.61
N ASN A 549 -31.93 -9.81 6.57
CA ASN A 549 -31.70 -9.50 7.98
C ASN A 549 -30.56 -10.39 8.54
N VAL A 550 -29.80 -9.84 9.47
CA VAL A 550 -28.67 -10.52 10.14
C VAL A 550 -28.72 -10.20 11.62
N ASP A 551 -28.67 -11.22 12.44
CA ASP A 551 -28.44 -11.11 13.89
C ASP A 551 -27.07 -11.70 14.25
N MET A 552 -26.32 -11.03 15.13
CA MET A 552 -24.97 -11.43 15.51
C MET A 552 -24.68 -11.12 16.98
N VAL A 553 -23.81 -11.94 17.56
CA VAL A 553 -23.23 -11.73 18.90
C VAL A 553 -21.72 -11.71 18.77
N LEU A 554 -21.06 -10.68 19.31
CA LEU A 554 -19.60 -10.68 19.47
C LEU A 554 -19.22 -11.64 20.60
N TRP A 555 -18.28 -12.51 20.33
CA TRP A 555 -17.85 -13.53 21.24
C TRP A 555 -16.33 -13.52 21.40
N THR A 556 -15.86 -13.63 22.64
CA THR A 556 -14.44 -13.76 22.93
C THR A 556 -14.18 -15.20 23.39
N PRO A 557 -13.43 -16.01 22.63
CA PRO A 557 -13.08 -17.37 23.00
C PRO A 557 -12.32 -17.43 24.32
N GLY A 558 -12.58 -18.47 25.10
CA GLY A 558 -11.83 -18.74 26.34
C GLY A 558 -10.40 -19.17 26.06
N LYS A 559 -9.52 -19.08 27.05
CA LYS A 559 -8.09 -19.46 26.93
C LYS A 559 -7.84 -20.91 26.49
N ASN A 560 -8.79 -21.78 26.68
CA ASN A 560 -8.70 -23.21 26.33
C ASN A 560 -9.30 -23.55 24.95
N GLU A 561 -9.76 -22.54 24.20
CA GLU A 561 -10.35 -22.72 22.87
C GLU A 561 -9.35 -22.33 21.78
N GLU A 562 -8.19 -22.98 21.82
CA GLU A 562 -7.13 -22.80 20.83
C GLU A 562 -7.52 -23.47 19.50
N GLY A 563 -7.46 -22.71 18.39
CA GLY A 563 -7.62 -23.26 17.05
C GLY A 563 -6.31 -23.85 16.53
N MET A 564 -6.41 -24.65 15.49
CA MET A 564 -5.24 -25.13 14.74
C MET A 564 -5.35 -24.68 13.31
N ARG A 565 -4.25 -24.22 12.74
CA ARG A 565 -4.15 -23.79 11.35
C ARG A 565 -3.04 -24.53 10.64
N PHE A 566 -3.33 -25.02 9.46
CA PHE A 566 -2.38 -25.67 8.57
C PHE A 566 -2.39 -24.98 7.21
N SER A 567 -1.28 -25.02 6.50
CA SER A 567 -1.16 -24.43 5.17
C SER A 567 -0.61 -25.44 4.17
N VAL A 568 -1.17 -25.43 2.95
CA VAL A 568 -0.69 -26.16 1.78
C VAL A 568 -0.35 -25.14 0.72
N ILE A 569 0.86 -25.19 0.17
CA ILE A 569 1.34 -24.25 -0.83
C ILE A 569 1.28 -24.88 -2.21
N TYR A 570 0.88 -24.08 -3.20
CA TYR A 570 0.78 -24.49 -4.60
C TYR A 570 1.87 -23.81 -5.44
N GLU A 571 2.37 -24.54 -6.45
CA GLU A 571 3.16 -23.92 -7.50
C GLU A 571 2.27 -23.02 -8.37
N PHE A 572 2.92 -22.25 -9.25
CA PHE A 572 2.21 -21.30 -10.10
C PHE A 572 1.23 -22.07 -11.03
N ASP A 573 0.00 -21.56 -11.12
CA ASP A 573 -1.10 -22.08 -11.97
C ASP A 573 -1.54 -23.53 -11.71
N GLU A 574 -1.08 -24.16 -10.63
CA GLU A 574 -1.48 -25.53 -10.25
C GLU A 574 -2.72 -25.50 -9.36
N SER A 575 -3.67 -26.41 -9.60
CA SER A 575 -4.90 -26.55 -8.82
C SER A 575 -4.98 -27.88 -8.04
N GLU A 576 -4.14 -28.85 -8.36
CA GLU A 576 -4.08 -30.13 -7.66
C GLU A 576 -2.96 -30.09 -6.61
N ALA A 577 -3.24 -30.58 -5.40
CA ALA A 577 -2.23 -30.71 -4.37
C ALA A 577 -1.18 -31.75 -4.82
N ILE A 578 0.08 -31.37 -4.72
CA ILE A 578 1.19 -32.26 -4.99
C ILE A 578 1.08 -33.48 -4.03
N SER A 579 1.43 -34.68 -4.48
CA SER A 579 1.37 -35.92 -3.69
C SER A 579 2.02 -35.85 -2.30
N ILE A 580 2.95 -34.95 -2.13
CA ILE A 580 3.57 -34.58 -0.85
C ILE A 580 2.55 -34.10 0.20
N TYR A 581 1.59 -33.24 -0.24
CA TYR A 581 0.60 -32.71 0.68
C TYR A 581 -0.49 -33.72 1.01
N GLU A 582 -0.79 -34.67 0.11
CA GLU A 582 -1.71 -35.76 0.43
C GLU A 582 -1.22 -36.53 1.67
N LYS A 583 0.07 -36.86 1.70
CA LYS A 583 0.69 -37.52 2.87
C LYS A 583 0.68 -36.64 4.11
N TYR A 584 1.02 -35.36 3.97
CA TYR A 584 0.98 -34.39 5.05
C TYR A 584 -0.42 -34.24 5.65
N LEU A 585 -1.44 -34.10 4.79
CA LEU A 585 -2.83 -34.01 5.21
C LEU A 585 -3.31 -35.28 5.90
N ALA A 586 -2.94 -36.46 5.37
CA ALA A 586 -3.33 -37.74 5.92
C ALA A 586 -2.66 -38.04 7.27
N GLU A 587 -1.38 -37.80 7.41
CA GLU A 587 -0.59 -38.22 8.58
C GLU A 587 -0.53 -37.16 9.70
N ILE A 588 -0.62 -35.89 9.34
CA ILE A 588 -0.45 -34.78 10.29
C ILE A 588 -1.78 -34.06 10.59
N VAL A 589 -2.55 -33.70 9.56
CA VAL A 589 -3.73 -32.86 9.73
C VAL A 589 -4.95 -33.66 10.19
N ILE A 590 -5.28 -34.77 9.51
CA ILE A 590 -6.47 -35.58 9.81
C ILE A 590 -6.53 -36.07 11.27
N PRO A 591 -5.43 -36.55 11.89
CA PRO A 591 -5.44 -36.97 13.28
C PRO A 591 -5.77 -35.86 14.28
N LYS A 592 -5.53 -34.60 13.89
CA LYS A 592 -5.79 -33.44 14.77
C LYS A 592 -7.20 -32.88 14.65
N ILE A 593 -8.02 -33.38 13.70
CA ILE A 593 -9.41 -32.96 13.56
C ILE A 593 -10.28 -33.60 14.66
N PRO A 594 -10.87 -32.83 15.59
CA PRO A 594 -11.69 -33.41 16.68
C PRO A 594 -12.98 -34.04 16.15
N MET A 595 -13.54 -34.96 16.93
CA MET A 595 -14.85 -35.59 16.62
C MET A 595 -15.94 -34.51 16.58
N GLY A 596 -16.76 -34.52 15.52
CA GLY A 596 -17.78 -33.50 15.27
C GLY A 596 -17.26 -32.09 15.05
N GLY A 597 -15.96 -31.93 14.71
CA GLY A 597 -15.31 -30.66 14.48
C GLY A 597 -15.76 -29.99 13.21
N THR A 598 -15.48 -28.69 13.10
CA THR A 598 -15.64 -27.91 11.86
C THR A 598 -14.27 -27.58 11.31
N VAL A 599 -14.10 -27.83 10.01
CA VAL A 599 -12.89 -27.51 9.27
C VAL A 599 -13.22 -26.47 8.20
N MET A 600 -12.64 -25.28 8.31
CA MET A 600 -12.74 -24.24 7.30
C MET A 600 -11.53 -24.33 6.37
N ILE A 601 -11.80 -24.34 5.08
CA ILE A 601 -10.78 -24.45 4.05
C ILE A 601 -10.91 -23.26 3.12
N HIS A 602 -9.91 -22.41 3.10
CA HIS A 602 -9.93 -21.24 2.23
C HIS A 602 -8.68 -21.15 1.37
N GLY A 603 -8.93 -21.08 0.06
CA GLY A 603 -7.89 -20.97 -0.96
C GLY A 603 -7.57 -19.53 -1.27
N HIS A 604 -6.31 -19.27 -1.57
CA HIS A 604 -5.78 -17.97 -1.97
C HIS A 604 -4.91 -18.11 -3.22
N THR A 605 -4.73 -17.00 -3.94
CA THR A 605 -3.75 -16.84 -5.00
C THR A 605 -2.89 -15.60 -4.71
N ASP A 606 -1.77 -15.48 -5.40
CA ASP A 606 -1.09 -14.19 -5.50
C ASP A 606 -1.84 -13.25 -6.48
N ILE A 607 -1.32 -12.04 -6.66
CA ILE A 607 -1.91 -11.00 -7.52
C ILE A 607 -1.60 -11.20 -9.02
N THR A 608 -0.97 -12.30 -9.40
CA THR A 608 -0.58 -12.55 -10.80
C THR A 608 -1.74 -13.16 -11.55
N GLY A 609 -2.11 -12.57 -12.69
CA GLY A 609 -3.16 -13.06 -13.57
C GLY A 609 -4.48 -12.31 -13.48
N ASP A 610 -5.56 -12.94 -13.96
CA ASP A 610 -6.91 -12.36 -13.98
C ASP A 610 -7.66 -12.63 -12.68
N GLU A 611 -8.28 -11.61 -12.09
CA GLU A 611 -9.00 -11.71 -10.80
C GLU A 611 -10.10 -12.79 -10.82
N VAL A 612 -10.85 -12.90 -11.92
CA VAL A 612 -11.95 -13.89 -12.04
C VAL A 612 -11.37 -15.31 -12.15
N TYR A 613 -10.24 -15.46 -12.85
CA TYR A 613 -9.51 -16.70 -12.91
C TYR A 613 -8.96 -17.08 -11.53
N ASN A 614 -8.30 -16.17 -10.84
CA ASN A 614 -7.75 -16.36 -9.50
C ASN A 614 -8.82 -16.75 -8.47
N GLN A 615 -10.01 -16.16 -8.56
CA GLN A 615 -11.16 -16.56 -7.74
C GLN A 615 -11.57 -18.03 -7.98
N LYS A 616 -11.61 -18.49 -9.22
CA LYS A 616 -11.92 -19.88 -9.54
C LYS A 616 -10.81 -20.84 -9.14
N LEU A 617 -9.55 -20.47 -9.38
CA LEU A 617 -8.37 -21.28 -9.05
C LEU A 617 -8.27 -21.49 -7.54
N SER A 618 -8.45 -20.44 -6.74
CA SER A 618 -8.44 -20.54 -5.27
C SER A 618 -9.52 -21.47 -4.74
N LEU A 619 -10.74 -21.41 -5.31
CA LEU A 619 -11.84 -22.29 -4.94
C LEU A 619 -11.56 -23.75 -5.36
N ALA A 620 -10.98 -23.98 -6.53
CA ALA A 620 -10.59 -25.30 -6.99
C ALA A 620 -9.56 -25.95 -6.05
N ARG A 621 -8.52 -25.21 -5.65
CA ARG A 621 -7.52 -25.63 -4.66
C ARG A 621 -8.15 -25.99 -3.31
N ALA A 622 -9.07 -25.17 -2.81
CA ALA A 622 -9.76 -25.44 -1.55
C ALA A 622 -10.64 -26.69 -1.61
N ASN A 623 -11.31 -26.94 -2.74
CA ASN A 623 -12.11 -28.14 -2.97
C ASN A 623 -11.25 -29.41 -3.11
N ASP A 624 -10.08 -29.32 -3.72
CA ASP A 624 -9.13 -30.43 -3.79
C ASP A 624 -8.69 -30.87 -2.39
N VAL A 625 -8.24 -29.93 -1.55
CA VAL A 625 -7.88 -30.21 -0.15
C VAL A 625 -9.06 -30.80 0.64
N ARG A 626 -10.27 -30.26 0.46
CA ARG A 626 -11.47 -30.83 1.06
C ARG A 626 -11.67 -32.29 0.64
N GLY A 627 -11.49 -32.59 -0.64
CA GLY A 627 -11.61 -33.95 -1.18
C GLY A 627 -10.63 -34.92 -0.50
N ILE A 628 -9.38 -34.52 -0.37
CA ILE A 628 -8.33 -35.32 0.30
C ILE A 628 -8.66 -35.54 1.78
N LEU A 629 -9.04 -34.49 2.51
CA LEU A 629 -9.42 -34.61 3.92
C LEU A 629 -10.64 -35.49 4.14
N ALA A 630 -11.70 -35.31 3.33
CA ALA A 630 -12.92 -36.09 3.40
C ALA A 630 -12.66 -37.58 3.11
N ALA A 631 -11.86 -37.89 2.08
CA ALA A 631 -11.48 -39.26 1.75
C ALA A 631 -10.65 -39.91 2.87
N GLY A 632 -9.72 -39.17 3.46
CA GLY A 632 -8.91 -39.66 4.56
C GLY A 632 -9.73 -39.92 5.84
N LEU A 633 -10.67 -39.03 6.18
CA LEU A 633 -11.60 -39.22 7.32
C LEU A 633 -12.52 -40.42 7.07
N ALA A 634 -13.03 -40.57 5.85
CA ALA A 634 -13.87 -41.74 5.52
C ALA A 634 -13.09 -43.06 5.66
N LYS A 635 -11.81 -43.11 5.24
CA LYS A 635 -10.95 -44.29 5.51
C LYS A 635 -10.74 -44.57 7.00
N ALA A 636 -10.78 -43.54 7.85
CA ALA A 636 -10.73 -43.64 9.30
C ALA A 636 -12.12 -43.91 9.95
N GLY A 637 -13.16 -44.19 9.14
CA GLY A 637 -14.53 -44.45 9.62
C GLY A 637 -15.25 -43.21 10.15
N ARG A 638 -14.83 -41.99 9.74
CA ARG A 638 -15.37 -40.73 10.23
C ARG A 638 -16.17 -39.98 9.15
N SER A 639 -17.40 -39.61 9.47
CA SER A 639 -18.29 -38.78 8.65
C SER A 639 -18.90 -37.60 9.45
N ASP A 640 -18.36 -37.35 10.63
CA ASP A 640 -18.88 -36.43 11.65
C ASP A 640 -18.36 -34.99 11.48
N VAL A 641 -17.43 -34.75 10.54
CA VAL A 641 -16.76 -33.47 10.38
C VAL A 641 -17.51 -32.57 9.37
N LYS A 642 -17.75 -31.33 9.79
CA LYS A 642 -18.35 -30.32 8.92
C LYS A 642 -17.25 -29.59 8.16
N PHE A 643 -17.37 -29.49 6.83
CA PHE A 643 -16.47 -28.70 6.00
C PHE A 643 -17.14 -27.41 5.53
N GLU A 644 -16.41 -26.30 5.62
CA GLU A 644 -16.76 -25.00 5.02
C GLU A 644 -15.64 -24.63 4.07
N VAL A 645 -15.98 -24.37 2.78
CA VAL A 645 -14.99 -24.15 1.74
C VAL A 645 -15.21 -22.80 1.11
N GLN A 646 -14.13 -22.04 0.91
CA GLN A 646 -14.13 -20.71 0.31
C GLN A 646 -12.93 -20.52 -0.61
N GLY A 647 -13.13 -19.90 -1.77
CA GLY A 647 -12.06 -19.31 -2.57
C GLY A 647 -12.02 -17.81 -2.31
N SER A 648 -10.85 -17.28 -1.99
CA SER A 648 -10.65 -15.85 -1.74
C SER A 648 -9.95 -15.14 -2.92
N GLY A 649 -9.44 -15.91 -3.90
CA GLY A 649 -8.68 -15.35 -5.02
C GLY A 649 -7.48 -14.55 -4.51
N GLU A 650 -7.27 -13.39 -5.10
CA GLU A 650 -6.23 -12.42 -4.77
C GLU A 650 -6.72 -11.29 -3.86
N ASP A 651 -7.82 -11.48 -3.13
CA ASP A 651 -8.40 -10.44 -2.26
C ASP A 651 -7.39 -9.93 -1.24
N GLN A 652 -6.98 -8.67 -1.38
CA GLN A 652 -5.92 -8.06 -0.57
C GLN A 652 -6.24 -8.01 0.94
N VAL A 653 -7.53 -7.94 1.30
CA VAL A 653 -7.95 -7.93 2.71
C VAL A 653 -7.81 -9.31 3.34
N LEU A 654 -8.03 -10.37 2.55
CA LEU A 654 -8.00 -11.77 2.99
C LEU A 654 -6.65 -12.44 2.72
N SER A 655 -5.82 -11.86 1.86
CA SER A 655 -4.49 -12.40 1.52
C SER A 655 -3.62 -12.57 2.76
N PRO A 656 -2.94 -13.71 2.91
CA PRO A 656 -2.00 -13.93 4.00
C PRO A 656 -0.84 -12.92 4.05
N PHE A 657 -0.38 -12.43 2.88
CA PHE A 657 0.76 -11.51 2.74
C PHE A 657 0.45 -10.39 1.74
N GLU A 658 1.27 -9.33 1.73
CA GLU A 658 1.02 -8.11 0.95
C GLU A 658 1.36 -8.19 -0.55
N ASN A 659 1.96 -9.26 -1.04
CA ASN A 659 2.42 -9.46 -2.43
C ASN A 659 3.57 -8.54 -2.90
N ASN A 660 4.28 -7.85 -2.00
CA ASN A 660 5.36 -6.94 -2.35
C ASN A 660 6.60 -7.68 -2.87
N TYR A 661 6.89 -8.85 -2.31
CA TYR A 661 8.06 -9.67 -2.63
C TYR A 661 7.68 -10.99 -3.28
N PRO A 662 8.56 -11.60 -4.10
CA PRO A 662 8.29 -12.89 -4.74
C PRO A 662 8.01 -14.02 -3.75
N GLU A 663 8.64 -14.03 -2.57
CA GLU A 663 8.37 -14.97 -1.50
C GLU A 663 6.98 -14.79 -0.89
N GLU A 664 6.50 -13.55 -0.74
CA GLU A 664 5.13 -13.28 -0.26
C GLU A 664 4.09 -13.78 -1.27
N ARG A 665 4.30 -13.49 -2.56
CA ARG A 665 3.46 -14.03 -3.64
C ARG A 665 3.49 -15.55 -3.68
N PHE A 666 4.67 -16.14 -3.46
CA PHE A 666 4.81 -17.59 -3.37
C PHE A 666 3.95 -18.16 -2.23
N TYR A 667 4.02 -17.58 -1.02
CA TYR A 667 3.24 -18.01 0.14
C TYR A 667 1.75 -17.63 0.06
N ASN A 668 1.35 -16.68 -0.78
CA ASN A 668 -0.06 -16.39 -1.06
C ASN A 668 -0.72 -17.47 -1.94
N ARG A 669 0.02 -18.23 -2.71
CA ARG A 669 -0.50 -19.42 -3.44
C ARG A 669 -0.73 -20.57 -2.48
N THR A 670 -1.72 -20.46 -1.61
CA THR A 670 -1.93 -21.37 -0.49
C THR A 670 -3.39 -21.75 -0.30
N VAL A 671 -3.59 -22.92 0.28
CA VAL A 671 -4.85 -23.27 0.96
C VAL A 671 -4.58 -23.33 2.45
N ILE A 672 -5.37 -22.59 3.20
CA ILE A 672 -5.33 -22.56 4.66
C ILE A 672 -6.47 -23.43 5.18
N ILE A 673 -6.16 -24.23 6.17
CA ILE A 673 -7.06 -25.20 6.83
C ILE A 673 -7.16 -24.82 8.30
N ASP A 674 -8.28 -24.22 8.69
CA ASP A 674 -8.57 -23.88 10.07
C ASP A 674 -9.42 -24.98 10.71
N ILE A 675 -8.87 -25.63 11.73
CA ILE A 675 -9.60 -26.58 12.57
C ILE A 675 -10.15 -25.80 13.75
N ILE A 676 -11.47 -25.67 13.78
CA ILE A 676 -12.19 -24.91 14.82
C ILE A 676 -12.43 -25.82 16.03
N PRO A 677 -12.04 -25.40 17.23
CA PRO A 677 -12.32 -26.16 18.44
C PRO A 677 -13.83 -26.37 18.60
N ARG A 678 -14.22 -27.56 19.06
CA ARG A 678 -15.60 -27.81 19.40
C ARG A 678 -15.96 -26.99 20.64
N LYS A 679 -17.12 -26.32 20.58
CA LYS A 679 -17.72 -25.62 21.72
C LYS A 679 -18.28 -26.60 22.73
#